data_630ff1f964524f4599118f24a21d4c59
#
_entry.id   630ff1f964524f4599118f24a21d4c59
#
_cell.length_a   1.000
_cell.length_b   1.000
_cell.length_c   1.000
_cell.angle_alpha   90.00
_cell.angle_beta   90.00
_cell.angle_gamma   90.00
#
_symmetry.space_group_name_H-M   'P 1'
#
loop_
_entity.id
_entity.type
_entity.pdbx_description
1 polymer ?
#
loop_
_entity_poly.entity_id
_entity_poly.type
_entity_poly.pdbx_seq_one_letter_code
_entity_poly.pdbx_strand_id
1 'polypeptide(L)'
;MNIINKVFIITALCMTGIGAGAQDKIVNPDISYAGTPRTFEIGGINVSGVEGYEDYMLTGISGLSVGQEITVPGNEITDAVKRYWRHGLFSNVVISADSIVHDKIYLHVSLSLRPRVSTINYVGLKKSERDDMESKLGLLRGSQITPNMIDRAKILAKKYFDDKGFKNADINIQQRTDVANKNQVILDIIIDKKEKMKVRSIMIEGNDQLPDSKIKGGLFKKGALAKTHEAGKLSSLFKAKKFTPERWKADKQKLIEKYNELGYRDATIVEDSVWNADDKHVNIFVKVNEGKKYYLRNITWVGNTVYTTDYLSAVLGMKKGDVYNQKLLEKRLTGDDDAVGNNYWNHGYLFYNLQPTEVNIVGDSIDLEMRISEGQQAHLNRVRITGNDRLYENVVRRELRTRPGDLFSKEALQRSARELASMGHFDPEKVNPVPKPNPEDGTVDIHWDLEQKSNDQIEFSLGWGQTGVIGKVGLKLNNFSIRNLFNKNKEHRGILPVGDGETLALGAQTNGSYYQSYNASYSTAWFGGKRPIQFSVSAFYSKQTDVSRNYYSSGYMNAYNNYLYGYGRSYYNNYENYLDPNTYVQMLGASIGWGKRLRWPDDYFQLSLELSYTRYMLKNWKYFLMSNGNANNINFGVTLSRSSTDNQLFPRRGSEFMASLTITPPWSKWDGKDYKNLANDRNSPSFSREQQEKYRWIEYHKWKFKSRTFTALSGANKCFVLMTRVELGLLGSYNQYKKSPFETYYMGGDGMSGYSTGYAEETIGLRGYE
;
A
#
# COMPACT_ATOMS: atom_id res chain seq x y z
N MET A 1 21.04 -43.85 52.75
CA MET A 1 21.01 -44.75 53.93
C MET A 1 20.85 -46.19 53.45
N ASN A 2 21.93 -46.83 53.50
CA ASN A 2 22.14 -48.18 54.05
C ASN A 2 21.56 -49.33 53.23
N ILE A 3 22.37 -50.10 52.73
CA ILE A 3 23.40 -51.09 53.30
C ILE A 3 22.93 -52.50 52.99
N ILE A 4 23.69 -53.18 52.18
CA ILE A 4 24.61 -54.27 52.53
C ILE A 4 24.02 -55.64 52.53
N ASN A 5 24.68 -56.46 51.80
CA ASN A 5 25.26 -57.78 52.13
C ASN A 5 24.37 -58.98 51.92
N LYS A 6 24.85 -60.07 51.62
CA LYS A 6 26.10 -60.87 51.50
C LYS A 6 25.70 -62.19 50.84
N VAL A 7 26.45 -62.72 49.93
CA VAL A 7 27.59 -63.62 50.02
C VAL A 7 27.28 -65.01 50.57
N PHE A 8 27.85 -65.94 49.91
CA PHE A 8 28.31 -67.31 50.24
C PHE A 8 27.55 -68.47 49.59
N ILE A 9 28.15 -69.21 48.76
CA ILE A 9 29.36 -70.11 48.71
C ILE A 9 28.98 -71.60 48.81
N ILE A 10 29.52 -72.31 47.82
CA ILE A 10 30.19 -73.70 47.93
C ILE A 10 29.24 -74.90 47.95
N THR A 11 29.42 -75.91 47.31
CA THR A 11 30.47 -76.74 46.65
C THR A 11 29.79 -77.95 46.01
N ALA A 12 30.22 -78.25 44.86
CA ALA A 12 30.99 -79.44 44.43
C ALA A 12 30.33 -80.84 44.65
N LEU A 13 30.26 -81.58 43.69
CA LEU A 13 31.00 -82.81 43.34
C LEU A 13 30.20 -83.77 42.43
N CYS A 14 30.84 -84.05 41.35
CA CYS A 14 31.11 -85.35 40.72
C CYS A 14 30.06 -86.03 39.85
N MET A 15 30.46 -86.15 38.64
CA MET A 15 30.61 -87.32 37.77
C MET A 15 29.33 -88.09 37.42
N THR A 16 29.01 -88.21 36.21
CA THR A 16 29.60 -88.98 35.12
C THR A 16 28.90 -88.72 33.82
N GLY A 17 29.65 -88.62 32.82
CA GLY A 17 29.52 -88.50 31.45
C GLY A 17 28.46 -89.27 30.68
N ILE A 18 28.02 -88.61 29.65
CA ILE A 18 27.83 -89.18 28.31
C ILE A 18 27.85 -88.04 27.38
N GLY A 19 28.66 -88.12 26.32
CA GLY A 19 28.84 -87.07 25.31
C GLY A 19 27.57 -86.78 24.49
N ALA A 20 27.26 -85.49 24.43
CA ALA A 20 26.47 -84.93 23.38
C ALA A 20 27.25 -83.69 22.91
N GLY A 21 27.52 -83.59 21.61
CA GLY A 21 28.35 -82.55 21.04
C GLY A 21 27.98 -81.15 21.52
N ALA A 22 28.92 -80.50 22.15
CA ALA A 22 28.80 -79.08 22.48
C ALA A 22 28.65 -78.32 21.17
N GLN A 23 27.47 -77.79 20.96
CA GLN A 23 27.29 -76.75 19.97
C GLN A 23 28.13 -75.54 20.43
N ASP A 24 29.21 -75.24 19.72
CA ASP A 24 30.03 -74.04 19.96
C ASP A 24 29.20 -72.81 19.67
N LYS A 25 28.35 -72.43 20.62
CA LYS A 25 27.61 -71.18 20.57
C LYS A 25 28.40 -70.11 21.30
N ILE A 26 29.02 -69.23 20.57
CA ILE A 26 29.68 -68.06 21.16
C ILE A 26 28.60 -66.97 21.32
N VAL A 27 28.29 -66.52 22.53
CA VAL A 27 27.35 -65.44 22.83
C VAL A 27 28.16 -64.18 23.07
N ASN A 28 27.72 -63.06 22.48
CA ASN A 28 28.38 -61.77 22.45
C ASN A 28 29.86 -61.89 22.01
N PRO A 29 30.12 -62.29 20.77
CA PRO A 29 31.48 -62.46 20.29
C PRO A 29 32.18 -61.10 20.24
N ASP A 30 33.39 -61.01 20.75
CA ASP A 30 34.23 -59.81 20.64
C ASP A 30 34.85 -59.77 19.25
N ILE A 31 34.26 -58.96 18.39
CA ILE A 31 34.69 -58.77 16.98
C ILE A 31 35.53 -57.50 16.88
N SER A 32 36.86 -57.66 16.81
CA SER A 32 37.73 -56.52 16.54
C SER A 32 37.86 -56.25 15.03
N TYR A 33 37.66 -55.02 14.64
CA TYR A 33 37.88 -54.58 13.25
C TYR A 33 39.33 -54.69 12.76
N ALA A 34 40.28 -54.88 13.70
CA ALA A 34 41.67 -55.15 13.38
C ALA A 34 41.97 -56.67 13.21
N GLY A 35 40.98 -57.52 13.41
CA GLY A 35 41.11 -58.99 13.26
C GLY A 35 41.07 -59.43 11.79
N THR A 36 41.48 -60.69 11.55
CA THR A 36 41.38 -61.31 10.23
C THR A 36 39.90 -61.48 9.84
N PRO A 37 39.48 -61.02 8.70
CA PRO A 37 38.10 -61.19 8.23
C PRO A 37 37.73 -62.68 8.10
N ARG A 38 36.53 -63.05 8.58
CA ARG A 38 35.95 -64.39 8.45
C ARG A 38 34.60 -64.30 7.75
N THR A 39 34.29 -65.27 6.94
CA THR A 39 33.00 -65.36 6.23
C THR A 39 32.01 -66.12 7.08
N PHE A 40 30.80 -65.59 7.26
CA PHE A 40 29.69 -66.16 7.98
C PHE A 40 28.42 -66.09 7.16
N GLU A 41 27.53 -67.06 7.27
CA GLU A 41 26.15 -67.02 6.79
C GLU A 41 25.27 -66.30 7.85
N ILE A 42 24.44 -65.34 7.46
CA ILE A 42 23.50 -64.70 8.38
C ILE A 42 22.43 -65.69 8.80
N GLY A 43 22.47 -66.17 10.07
CA GLY A 43 21.48 -67.12 10.64
C GLY A 43 20.19 -66.41 11.10
N GLY A 44 20.25 -65.10 11.37
CA GLY A 44 19.09 -64.31 11.79
C GLY A 44 19.45 -62.84 12.01
N ILE A 45 18.49 -61.96 11.82
CA ILE A 45 18.63 -60.56 12.08
C ILE A 45 17.49 -60.11 13.00
N ASN A 46 17.86 -59.61 14.18
CA ASN A 46 16.92 -59.05 15.15
C ASN A 46 17.05 -57.51 15.16
N VAL A 47 15.93 -56.81 15.10
CA VAL A 47 15.93 -55.33 15.12
C VAL A 47 15.27 -54.84 16.41
N SER A 48 15.88 -53.87 17.05
CA SER A 48 15.36 -53.29 18.30
C SER A 48 15.47 -51.75 18.31
N GLY A 49 14.78 -51.14 19.27
CA GLY A 49 14.89 -49.70 19.54
C GLY A 49 13.93 -48.81 18.74
N VAL A 50 13.07 -49.41 17.88
CA VAL A 50 12.09 -48.65 17.07
C VAL A 50 10.71 -49.26 17.24
N GLU A 51 9.76 -48.52 17.80
CA GLU A 51 8.36 -48.93 17.92
C GLU A 51 7.57 -48.42 16.68
N GLY A 52 6.62 -49.27 16.21
CA GLY A 52 5.69 -48.87 15.11
C GLY A 52 6.17 -49.17 13.68
N TYR A 53 7.25 -49.90 13.53
CA TYR A 53 7.74 -50.43 12.26
C TYR A 53 7.87 -51.93 12.33
N GLU A 54 7.53 -52.61 11.27
CA GLU A 54 7.68 -54.08 11.17
C GLU A 54 9.15 -54.45 10.92
N ASP A 55 9.65 -55.44 11.61
CA ASP A 55 11.07 -55.87 11.56
C ASP A 55 11.56 -56.19 10.14
N TYR A 56 10.70 -56.75 9.29
CA TYR A 56 11.06 -57.06 7.92
C TYR A 56 11.32 -55.79 7.08
N MET A 57 10.59 -54.67 7.35
CA MET A 57 10.81 -53.40 6.65
C MET A 57 12.15 -52.79 7.08
N LEU A 58 12.43 -52.80 8.38
CA LEU A 58 13.68 -52.30 8.93
C LEU A 58 14.87 -53.13 8.43
N THR A 59 14.76 -54.43 8.42
CA THR A 59 15.78 -55.34 7.88
C THR A 59 16.00 -55.08 6.38
N GLY A 60 14.92 -54.86 5.61
CA GLY A 60 15.00 -54.53 4.19
C GLY A 60 15.82 -53.28 3.88
N ILE A 61 15.79 -52.25 4.74
CA ILE A 61 16.61 -51.03 4.59
C ILE A 61 18.11 -51.38 4.66
N SER A 62 18.52 -52.35 5.53
CA SER A 62 19.92 -52.76 5.64
C SER A 62 20.47 -53.35 4.35
N GLY A 63 19.61 -54.00 3.59
CA GLY A 63 19.99 -54.82 2.42
C GLY A 63 20.71 -56.09 2.80
N LEU A 64 20.61 -56.51 4.08
CA LEU A 64 21.07 -57.80 4.56
C LEU A 64 19.87 -58.76 4.60
N SER A 65 20.12 -60.03 4.27
CA SER A 65 19.09 -61.06 4.30
C SER A 65 19.60 -62.32 4.99
N VAL A 66 18.68 -63.04 5.67
CA VAL A 66 18.99 -64.33 6.26
C VAL A 66 19.39 -65.30 5.17
N GLY A 67 20.46 -66.06 5.39
CA GLY A 67 21.07 -66.98 4.40
C GLY A 67 22.13 -66.29 3.52
N GLN A 68 22.35 -65.01 3.63
CA GLN A 68 23.40 -64.27 2.90
C GLN A 68 24.77 -64.51 3.55
N GLU A 69 25.78 -64.80 2.73
CA GLU A 69 27.18 -64.83 3.17
C GLU A 69 27.71 -63.38 3.30
N ILE A 70 28.32 -63.08 4.44
CA ILE A 70 28.97 -61.80 4.74
C ILE A 70 30.34 -62.01 5.32
N THR A 71 31.24 -61.07 5.09
CA THR A 71 32.57 -61.07 5.71
C THR A 71 32.54 -60.13 6.93
N VAL A 72 32.97 -60.62 8.08
CA VAL A 72 33.00 -59.85 9.33
C VAL A 72 34.38 -59.87 9.95
N PRO A 73 35.02 -58.69 10.17
CA PRO A 73 34.64 -57.37 9.75
C PRO A 73 34.72 -57.20 8.22
N GLY A 74 33.73 -56.48 7.62
CA GLY A 74 33.63 -56.38 6.18
C GLY A 74 32.78 -55.16 5.71
N ASN A 75 32.72 -55.00 4.40
CA ASN A 75 32.02 -53.88 3.78
C ASN A 75 30.49 -54.02 3.87
N GLU A 76 29.95 -55.24 3.91
CA GLU A 76 28.52 -55.52 3.92
C GLU A 76 27.83 -54.86 5.12
N ILE A 77 28.44 -55.01 6.33
CA ILE A 77 27.94 -54.34 7.54
C ILE A 77 28.09 -52.82 7.45
N THR A 78 29.24 -52.35 6.96
CA THR A 78 29.49 -50.91 6.78
C THR A 78 28.47 -50.30 5.82
N ASP A 79 28.16 -50.99 4.75
CA ASP A 79 27.20 -50.51 3.75
C ASP A 79 25.76 -50.58 4.25
N ALA A 80 25.40 -51.60 5.08
CA ALA A 80 24.13 -51.65 5.78
C ALA A 80 23.95 -50.44 6.72
N VAL A 81 24.97 -50.08 7.51
CA VAL A 81 24.95 -48.87 8.33
C VAL A 81 24.80 -47.60 7.47
N LYS A 82 25.55 -47.49 6.36
CA LYS A 82 25.41 -46.36 5.41
C LYS A 82 24.02 -46.26 4.79
N ARG A 83 23.34 -47.38 4.50
CA ARG A 83 21.96 -47.40 3.99
C ARG A 83 20.98 -46.86 4.99
N TYR A 84 21.05 -47.29 6.26
CA TYR A 84 20.25 -46.70 7.33
C TYR A 84 20.46 -45.20 7.49
N TRP A 85 21.72 -44.75 7.45
CA TRP A 85 22.03 -43.32 7.51
C TRP A 85 21.51 -42.52 6.31
N ARG A 86 21.62 -43.06 5.10
CA ARG A 86 21.06 -42.42 3.91
C ARG A 86 19.54 -42.34 3.93
N HIS A 87 18.87 -43.29 4.57
CA HIS A 87 17.41 -43.26 4.71
C HIS A 87 16.93 -42.05 5.55
N GLY A 88 17.79 -41.54 6.41
CA GLY A 88 17.55 -40.26 7.14
C GLY A 88 16.65 -40.39 8.37
N LEU A 89 15.98 -41.50 8.61
CA LEU A 89 15.06 -41.72 9.72
C LEU A 89 15.73 -41.90 11.09
N PHE A 90 16.97 -42.36 11.09
CA PHE A 90 17.65 -42.82 12.31
C PHE A 90 18.68 -41.81 12.82
N SER A 91 18.74 -41.65 14.13
CA SER A 91 19.73 -40.84 14.85
C SER A 91 20.93 -41.66 15.28
N ASN A 92 20.73 -42.94 15.49
CA ASN A 92 21.79 -43.90 15.83
C ASN A 92 21.51 -45.25 15.20
N VAL A 93 22.57 -45.92 14.76
CA VAL A 93 22.54 -47.27 14.15
C VAL A 93 23.72 -48.01 14.68
N VAL A 94 23.45 -49.10 15.37
CA VAL A 94 24.46 -50.01 15.90
C VAL A 94 24.12 -51.42 15.42
N ILE A 95 25.04 -52.06 14.72
CA ILE A 95 24.92 -53.48 14.33
C ILE A 95 25.94 -54.27 15.15
N SER A 96 25.46 -55.17 15.95
CA SER A 96 26.28 -56.07 16.79
C SER A 96 25.99 -57.54 16.44
N ALA A 97 26.90 -58.43 16.79
CA ALA A 97 26.67 -59.86 16.70
C ALA A 97 26.17 -60.39 18.07
N ASP A 98 24.97 -60.93 18.09
CA ASP A 98 24.39 -61.54 19.29
C ASP A 98 25.04 -62.88 19.59
N SER A 99 25.25 -63.69 18.57
CA SER A 99 25.88 -64.97 18.73
C SER A 99 26.44 -65.52 17.41
N ILE A 100 27.40 -66.39 17.50
CA ILE A 100 27.93 -67.17 16.39
C ILE A 100 27.72 -68.67 16.76
N VAL A 101 27.09 -69.44 15.85
CA VAL A 101 26.86 -70.85 15.99
C VAL A 101 27.40 -71.51 14.73
N HIS A 102 28.54 -72.19 14.83
CA HIS A 102 29.30 -72.71 13.68
C HIS A 102 29.66 -71.61 12.70
N ASP A 103 29.22 -71.70 11.47
CA ASP A 103 29.46 -70.67 10.43
C ASP A 103 28.30 -69.66 10.27
N LYS A 104 27.33 -69.68 11.23
CA LYS A 104 26.19 -68.80 11.22
C LYS A 104 26.33 -67.68 12.25
N ILE A 105 26.18 -66.40 11.80
CA ILE A 105 26.18 -65.20 12.66
C ILE A 105 24.75 -64.72 12.82
N TYR A 106 24.37 -64.36 14.03
CA TYR A 106 23.09 -63.73 14.38
C TYR A 106 23.37 -62.29 14.70
N LEU A 107 22.74 -61.38 13.88
CA LEU A 107 22.97 -59.95 13.98
C LEU A 107 21.85 -59.27 14.78
N HIS A 108 22.25 -58.35 15.62
CA HIS A 108 21.34 -57.46 16.33
C HIS A 108 21.54 -56.02 15.82
N VAL A 109 20.46 -55.43 15.29
CA VAL A 109 20.45 -54.05 14.77
C VAL A 109 19.68 -53.18 15.75
N SER A 110 20.40 -52.35 16.50
CA SER A 110 19.80 -51.37 17.40
C SER A 110 19.67 -50.01 16.68
N LEU A 111 18.43 -49.55 16.52
CA LEU A 111 18.09 -48.34 15.82
C LEU A 111 17.47 -47.33 16.78
N SER A 112 17.81 -46.05 16.63
CA SER A 112 17.13 -44.96 17.31
C SER A 112 16.55 -43.99 16.28
N LEU A 113 15.27 -43.72 16.39
CA LEU A 113 14.64 -42.73 15.49
C LEU A 113 15.12 -41.32 15.76
N ARG A 114 15.22 -40.51 14.71
CA ARG A 114 15.41 -39.08 14.87
C ARG A 114 14.14 -38.46 15.49
N PRO A 115 14.29 -37.61 16.50
CA PRO A 115 13.16 -36.96 17.11
C PRO A 115 12.44 -36.04 16.11
N ARG A 116 11.15 -35.89 16.32
CA ARG A 116 10.31 -34.96 15.54
C ARG A 116 10.02 -33.71 16.34
N VAL A 117 9.79 -32.60 15.62
CA VAL A 117 9.39 -31.32 16.22
C VAL A 117 7.95 -31.41 16.73
N SER A 118 7.73 -31.33 18.05
CA SER A 118 6.38 -31.21 18.62
C SER A 118 5.88 -29.77 18.59
N THR A 119 6.70 -28.84 19.06
CA THR A 119 6.36 -27.44 19.19
C THR A 119 7.59 -26.57 18.92
N ILE A 120 7.35 -25.40 18.35
CA ILE A 120 8.38 -24.38 18.11
C ILE A 120 8.01 -23.15 18.91
N ASN A 121 8.87 -22.74 19.84
CA ASN A 121 8.70 -21.55 20.65
C ASN A 121 9.67 -20.48 20.21
N TYR A 122 9.19 -19.26 20.06
CA TYR A 122 9.99 -18.09 19.72
C TYR A 122 10.06 -17.14 20.91
N VAL A 123 11.28 -16.90 21.41
CA VAL A 123 11.54 -16.02 22.55
C VAL A 123 12.29 -14.79 22.06
N GLY A 124 11.90 -13.58 22.54
CA GLY A 124 12.53 -12.31 22.17
C GLY A 124 11.95 -11.63 20.92
N LEU A 125 10.88 -12.15 20.33
CA LEU A 125 10.24 -11.62 19.12
C LEU A 125 8.91 -10.93 19.38
N LYS A 126 8.60 -9.92 18.55
CA LYS A 126 7.24 -9.36 18.42
C LYS A 126 6.37 -10.30 17.57
N LYS A 127 5.05 -10.19 17.68
CA LYS A 127 4.11 -11.05 16.94
C LYS A 127 4.39 -11.07 15.42
N SER A 128 4.53 -9.91 14.79
CA SER A 128 4.82 -9.82 13.35
C SER A 128 6.18 -10.42 12.95
N GLU A 129 7.18 -10.35 13.84
CA GLU A 129 8.49 -10.97 13.59
C GLU A 129 8.42 -12.49 13.73
N ARG A 130 7.56 -12.99 14.61
CA ARG A 130 7.30 -14.42 14.75
C ARG A 130 6.66 -14.97 13.48
N ASP A 131 5.59 -14.32 12.98
CA ASP A 131 4.89 -14.75 11.77
C ASP A 131 5.84 -14.76 10.55
N ASP A 132 6.72 -13.74 10.43
CA ASP A 132 7.78 -13.71 9.42
C ASP A 132 8.78 -14.89 9.59
N MET A 133 9.16 -15.24 10.83
CA MET A 133 10.09 -16.34 11.11
C MET A 133 9.48 -17.68 10.76
N GLU A 134 8.24 -17.94 11.14
CA GLU A 134 7.53 -19.18 10.82
C GLU A 134 7.53 -19.45 9.32
N SER A 135 7.30 -18.41 8.52
CA SER A 135 7.28 -18.54 7.06
C SER A 135 8.66 -18.76 6.44
N LYS A 136 9.73 -18.16 7.02
CA LYS A 136 11.07 -18.12 6.42
C LYS A 136 11.99 -19.25 6.86
N LEU A 137 11.87 -19.73 8.09
CA LEU A 137 12.78 -20.76 8.62
C LEU A 137 12.51 -22.14 8.04
N GLY A 138 11.30 -22.40 7.53
CA GLY A 138 10.92 -23.70 6.97
C GLY A 138 10.90 -24.83 8.00
N LEU A 139 10.77 -24.48 9.29
CA LEU A 139 10.62 -25.43 10.37
C LEU A 139 9.14 -25.79 10.52
N LEU A 140 8.80 -27.05 10.34
CA LEU A 140 7.41 -27.52 10.43
C LEU A 140 7.24 -28.46 11.62
N ARG A 141 6.12 -28.34 12.31
CA ARG A 141 5.71 -29.32 13.33
C ARG A 141 5.59 -30.71 12.70
N GLY A 142 6.03 -31.74 13.40
CA GLY A 142 6.03 -33.10 12.89
C GLY A 142 7.22 -33.45 11.98
N SER A 143 8.02 -32.48 11.53
CA SER A 143 9.24 -32.76 10.76
C SER A 143 10.34 -33.38 11.64
N GLN A 144 11.19 -34.23 11.05
CA GLN A 144 12.36 -34.74 11.72
C GLN A 144 13.45 -33.69 11.88
N ILE A 145 14.13 -33.69 13.00
CA ILE A 145 15.22 -32.78 13.28
C ILE A 145 16.54 -33.33 12.77
N THR A 146 17.21 -32.53 11.97
CA THR A 146 18.59 -32.80 11.54
C THR A 146 19.49 -31.64 11.93
N PRO A 147 20.79 -31.85 12.20
CA PRO A 147 21.74 -30.78 12.48
C PRO A 147 21.75 -29.71 11.39
N ASN A 148 21.74 -30.12 10.13
CA ASN A 148 21.70 -29.21 8.98
C ASN A 148 20.45 -28.31 9.01
N MET A 149 19.29 -28.82 9.41
CA MET A 149 18.06 -28.02 9.50
C MET A 149 18.18 -26.95 10.58
N ILE A 150 18.80 -27.26 11.72
CA ILE A 150 19.05 -26.29 12.80
C ILE A 150 20.03 -25.23 12.36
N ASP A 151 21.15 -25.62 11.73
CA ASP A 151 22.16 -24.67 11.25
C ASP A 151 21.61 -23.76 10.14
N ARG A 152 20.83 -24.32 9.22
CA ARG A 152 20.13 -23.55 8.18
C ARG A 152 19.15 -22.56 8.81
N ALA A 153 18.38 -22.98 9.81
CA ALA A 153 17.46 -22.09 10.52
C ALA A 153 18.21 -20.95 11.23
N LYS A 154 19.34 -21.23 11.88
CA LYS A 154 20.21 -20.19 12.47
C LYS A 154 20.72 -19.20 11.43
N ILE A 155 21.20 -19.67 10.29
CA ILE A 155 21.69 -18.82 9.20
C ILE A 155 20.59 -17.93 8.63
N LEU A 156 19.39 -18.52 8.38
CA LEU A 156 18.25 -17.76 7.87
C LEU A 156 17.75 -16.72 8.86
N ALA A 157 17.67 -17.08 10.15
CA ALA A 157 17.29 -16.14 11.20
C ALA A 157 18.31 -15.01 11.32
N LYS A 158 19.61 -15.33 11.30
CA LYS A 158 20.68 -14.33 11.35
C LYS A 158 20.60 -13.38 10.18
N LYS A 159 20.45 -13.90 8.96
CA LYS A 159 20.28 -13.09 7.75
C LYS A 159 19.06 -12.17 7.84
N TYR A 160 17.92 -12.66 8.32
CA TYR A 160 16.73 -11.86 8.49
C TYR A 160 16.94 -10.66 9.43
N PHE A 161 17.62 -10.87 10.56
CA PHE A 161 17.91 -9.78 11.49
C PHE A 161 19.00 -8.84 10.98
N ASP A 162 19.99 -9.35 10.25
CA ASP A 162 20.97 -8.52 9.53
C ASP A 162 20.29 -7.58 8.53
N ASP A 163 19.38 -8.09 7.72
CA ASP A 163 18.61 -7.31 6.74
C ASP A 163 17.73 -6.23 7.42
N LYS A 164 17.28 -6.50 8.64
CA LYS A 164 16.56 -5.52 9.49
C LYS A 164 17.49 -4.58 10.28
N GLY A 165 18.80 -4.72 10.16
CA GLY A 165 19.82 -3.87 10.77
C GLY A 165 20.29 -4.31 12.16
N PHE A 166 20.00 -5.54 12.59
CA PHE A 166 20.46 -6.12 13.83
C PHE A 166 21.66 -7.06 13.60
N LYS A 167 22.79 -6.49 13.15
CA LYS A 167 23.98 -7.24 12.77
C LYS A 167 24.54 -8.10 13.90
N ASN A 168 24.40 -7.67 15.15
CA ASN A 168 24.89 -8.36 16.35
C ASN A 168 23.81 -9.26 17.01
N ALA A 169 22.72 -9.56 16.30
CA ALA A 169 21.71 -10.48 16.84
C ALA A 169 22.32 -11.85 17.15
N ASP A 170 22.05 -12.35 18.35
CA ASP A 170 22.42 -13.69 18.79
C ASP A 170 21.22 -14.63 18.70
N ILE A 171 21.41 -15.78 18.07
CA ILE A 171 20.37 -16.77 17.82
C ILE A 171 20.81 -18.10 18.39
N ASN A 172 20.09 -18.52 19.42
CA ASN A 172 20.31 -19.81 20.05
C ASN A 172 19.07 -20.69 19.85
N ILE A 173 19.25 -21.88 19.29
CA ILE A 173 18.20 -22.87 19.11
C ILE A 173 18.48 -24.02 20.04
N GLN A 174 17.64 -24.19 21.03
CA GLN A 174 17.74 -25.26 22.03
C GLN A 174 16.68 -26.33 21.77
N GLN A 175 17.08 -27.58 21.96
CA GLN A 175 16.20 -28.74 21.85
C GLN A 175 15.90 -29.25 23.24
N ARG A 176 14.62 -29.34 23.60
CA ARG A 176 14.15 -29.95 24.84
C ARG A 176 13.29 -31.17 24.51
N THR A 177 13.53 -32.28 25.20
CA THR A 177 12.67 -33.47 25.09
C THR A 177 11.23 -33.10 25.49
N ASP A 178 10.27 -33.47 24.66
CA ASP A 178 8.86 -33.33 25.00
C ASP A 178 8.43 -34.51 25.91
N VAL A 179 8.16 -34.21 27.17
CA VAL A 179 7.77 -35.21 28.16
C VAL A 179 6.40 -35.84 27.87
N ALA A 180 5.53 -35.09 27.16
CA ALA A 180 4.19 -35.55 26.83
C ALA A 180 4.16 -36.50 25.62
N ASN A 181 5.14 -36.43 24.72
CA ASN A 181 5.16 -37.19 23.49
C ASN A 181 6.49 -37.93 23.31
N LYS A 182 6.43 -39.27 23.24
CA LYS A 182 7.62 -40.09 22.98
C LYS A 182 8.27 -39.70 21.64
N ASN A 183 9.59 -39.65 21.61
CA ASN A 183 10.43 -39.36 20.44
C ASN A 183 10.11 -37.98 19.76
N GLN A 184 9.65 -37.01 20.55
CA GLN A 184 9.45 -35.63 20.08
C GLN A 184 10.27 -34.65 20.92
N VAL A 185 10.59 -33.52 20.31
CA VAL A 185 11.31 -32.41 20.95
C VAL A 185 10.65 -31.09 20.69
N ILE A 186 10.77 -30.24 21.66
CA ILE A 186 10.38 -28.81 21.57
C ILE A 186 11.61 -28.03 21.14
N LEU A 187 11.45 -27.17 20.11
CA LEU A 187 12.49 -26.26 19.69
C LEU A 187 12.24 -24.88 20.33
N ASP A 188 13.12 -24.47 21.20
CA ASP A 188 13.12 -23.10 21.74
C ASP A 188 14.11 -22.24 20.96
N ILE A 189 13.59 -21.34 20.12
CA ILE A 189 14.37 -20.39 19.32
C ILE A 189 14.47 -19.10 20.12
N ILE A 190 15.60 -18.91 20.77
CA ILE A 190 15.89 -17.76 21.62
C ILE A 190 16.68 -16.74 20.81
N ILE A 191 16.13 -15.55 20.64
CA ILE A 191 16.71 -14.50 19.83
C ILE A 191 16.92 -13.23 20.67
N ASP A 192 18.19 -12.92 20.90
CA ASP A 192 18.60 -11.65 21.45
C ASP A 192 19.02 -10.73 20.28
N LYS A 193 18.12 -9.82 19.91
CA LYS A 193 18.32 -8.95 18.74
C LYS A 193 19.43 -7.94 18.92
N LYS A 194 19.81 -7.63 20.15
CA LYS A 194 20.68 -6.50 20.47
C LYS A 194 20.11 -5.19 19.90
N GLU A 195 20.94 -4.16 19.77
CA GLU A 195 20.53 -2.88 19.19
C GLU A 195 20.74 -2.85 17.67
N LYS A 196 19.97 -1.98 17.00
CA LYS A 196 20.18 -1.75 15.57
C LYS A 196 21.47 -0.98 15.33
N MET A 197 22.25 -1.48 14.41
CA MET A 197 23.49 -0.83 14.00
C MET A 197 23.22 0.51 13.33
N LYS A 198 24.03 1.51 13.66
CA LYS A 198 24.04 2.84 13.05
C LYS A 198 25.40 3.08 12.39
N VAL A 199 25.46 3.97 11.42
CA VAL A 199 26.71 4.34 10.79
C VAL A 199 27.39 5.43 11.61
N ARG A 200 28.62 5.17 12.09
CA ARG A 200 29.45 6.16 12.81
C ARG A 200 30.16 7.09 11.84
N SER A 201 30.86 6.52 10.88
CA SER A 201 31.58 7.27 9.87
C SER A 201 31.64 6.56 8.53
N ILE A 202 31.69 7.34 7.45
CA ILE A 202 31.88 6.85 6.10
C ILE A 202 33.21 7.50 5.59
N MET A 203 34.17 6.66 5.31
CA MET A 203 35.46 7.08 4.74
C MET A 203 35.41 6.81 3.23
N ILE A 204 35.77 7.80 2.44
CA ILE A 204 35.73 7.71 0.98
C ILE A 204 37.12 8.09 0.49
N GLU A 205 37.67 7.28 -0.40
CA GLU A 205 38.95 7.53 -1.06
C GLU A 205 38.81 7.49 -2.58
N GLY A 206 39.63 8.26 -3.29
CA GLY A 206 39.66 8.31 -4.74
C GLY A 206 38.51 9.11 -5.37
N ASN A 207 37.85 9.98 -4.59
CA ASN A 207 36.75 10.84 -5.03
C ASN A 207 37.24 12.29 -5.31
N ASP A 208 38.21 12.45 -6.17
CA ASP A 208 38.87 13.74 -6.44
C ASP A 208 37.92 14.76 -7.10
N GLN A 209 37.04 14.31 -7.98
CA GLN A 209 36.15 15.16 -8.75
C GLN A 209 34.77 15.35 -8.09
N LEU A 210 34.38 14.41 -7.24
CA LEU A 210 33.10 14.47 -6.53
C LEU A 210 33.33 14.65 -5.03
N PRO A 211 33.20 15.88 -4.49
CA PRO A 211 33.48 16.13 -3.09
C PRO A 211 32.54 15.34 -2.15
N ASP A 212 33.09 14.98 -0.98
CA ASP A 212 32.36 14.24 0.08
C ASP A 212 30.97 14.80 0.37
N SER A 213 30.79 16.11 0.32
CA SER A 213 29.47 16.74 0.56
C SER A 213 28.42 16.38 -0.46
N LYS A 214 28.80 16.05 -1.70
CA LYS A 214 27.86 15.58 -2.72
C LYS A 214 27.62 14.08 -2.61
N ILE A 215 28.59 13.33 -2.11
CA ILE A 215 28.47 11.88 -1.88
C ILE A 215 27.69 11.62 -0.60
N LYS A 216 28.10 12.17 0.53
CA LYS A 216 27.48 11.98 1.85
C LYS A 216 26.21 12.80 2.03
N GLY A 217 26.06 13.89 1.27
CA GLY A 217 24.97 14.85 1.42
C GLY A 217 25.22 15.87 2.54
N GLY A 218 24.33 16.83 2.67
CA GLY A 218 24.37 17.91 3.67
C GLY A 218 23.00 18.18 4.28
N LEU A 219 22.91 19.27 5.04
CA LEU A 219 21.71 19.63 5.79
C LEU A 219 20.44 19.68 4.91
N PHE A 220 20.54 20.21 3.69
CA PHE A 220 19.43 20.42 2.77
C PHE A 220 19.54 19.65 1.45
N LYS A 221 20.66 18.95 1.20
CA LYS A 221 20.88 18.21 -0.04
C LYS A 221 21.08 16.74 0.23
N LYS A 222 20.33 15.88 -0.46
CA LYS A 222 20.54 14.44 -0.44
C LYS A 222 21.82 14.13 -1.22
N GLY A 223 22.77 13.46 -0.58
CA GLY A 223 23.94 12.90 -1.27
C GLY A 223 23.61 11.60 -2.01
N ALA A 224 24.60 11.06 -2.70
CA ALA A 224 24.49 9.75 -3.34
C ALA A 224 24.20 8.64 -2.30
N LEU A 225 24.85 8.70 -1.13
CA LEU A 225 24.64 7.78 -0.01
C LEU A 225 23.45 8.18 0.87
N ALA A 226 22.28 8.39 0.24
CA ALA A 226 21.12 8.97 0.91
C ALA A 226 20.41 8.03 1.90
N LYS A 227 20.61 6.72 1.78
CA LYS A 227 20.00 5.71 2.68
C LYS A 227 20.91 5.36 3.85
N THR A 228 22.22 5.58 3.69
CA THR A 228 23.27 5.28 4.67
C THR A 228 23.88 6.60 5.17
N HIS A 229 23.55 7.02 6.39
CA HIS A 229 23.96 8.31 6.94
C HIS A 229 24.87 8.15 8.16
N GLU A 230 25.83 9.04 8.32
CA GLU A 230 26.66 9.12 9.53
C GLU A 230 25.83 9.56 10.76
N ALA A 231 26.11 8.98 11.91
CA ALA A 231 25.50 9.35 13.17
C ALA A 231 25.98 10.74 13.64
N GLY A 232 25.10 11.58 14.15
CA GLY A 232 25.47 12.84 14.79
C GLY A 232 25.32 14.12 13.97
N LYS A 233 25.00 14.05 12.66
CA LYS A 233 24.74 15.28 11.87
C LYS A 233 23.32 15.82 12.11
N LEU A 234 23.18 17.16 12.21
CA LEU A 234 21.89 17.85 12.44
C LEU A 234 20.82 17.48 11.40
N SER A 235 21.25 17.19 10.15
CA SER A 235 20.38 16.78 9.04
C SER A 235 19.63 15.47 9.26
N SER A 236 19.97 14.75 10.31
CA SER A 236 19.46 13.41 10.60
C SER A 236 18.67 13.31 11.89
N LEU A 237 18.33 14.44 12.53
CA LEU A 237 17.56 14.47 13.79
C LEU A 237 16.23 13.72 13.69
N PHE A 238 15.60 13.69 12.50
CA PHE A 238 14.30 13.09 12.26
C PHE A 238 14.33 11.77 11.46
N LYS A 239 15.54 11.25 11.13
CA LYS A 239 15.65 10.01 10.32
C LYS A 239 16.41 8.94 11.09
N ALA A 240 15.82 7.76 11.22
CA ALA A 240 16.47 6.60 11.83
C ALA A 240 17.67 6.13 10.97
N LYS A 241 18.86 6.32 11.51
CA LYS A 241 20.15 6.03 10.87
C LYS A 241 20.56 4.59 11.08
N LYS A 242 19.83 3.67 10.46
CA LYS A 242 20.08 2.25 10.62
C LYS A 242 20.88 1.75 9.44
N PHE A 243 21.98 1.10 9.72
CA PHE A 243 22.72 0.36 8.70
C PHE A 243 21.98 -0.93 8.36
N THR A 244 21.78 -1.20 7.07
CA THR A 244 21.39 -2.52 6.56
C THR A 244 22.18 -2.81 5.29
N PRO A 245 22.56 -4.08 5.03
CA PRO A 245 23.31 -4.45 3.84
C PRO A 245 22.62 -4.04 2.53
N GLU A 246 21.26 -4.18 2.47
CA GLU A 246 20.47 -3.77 1.30
C GLU A 246 20.53 -2.26 1.04
N ARG A 247 20.50 -1.45 2.10
CA ARG A 247 20.63 0.02 1.96
C ARG A 247 22.00 0.40 1.44
N TRP A 248 23.04 -0.26 1.96
CA TRP A 248 24.40 -0.03 1.51
C TRP A 248 24.59 -0.45 0.06
N LYS A 249 24.07 -1.61 -0.35
CA LYS A 249 24.08 -2.06 -1.74
C LYS A 249 23.39 -1.04 -2.68
N ALA A 250 22.23 -0.54 -2.28
CA ALA A 250 21.50 0.46 -3.06
C ALA A 250 22.23 1.82 -3.11
N ASP A 251 22.93 2.20 -2.06
CA ASP A 251 23.72 3.44 -2.04
C ASP A 251 25.01 3.33 -2.86
N LYS A 252 25.66 2.17 -2.87
CA LYS A 252 26.80 1.90 -3.78
C LYS A 252 26.39 2.06 -5.25
N GLN A 253 25.24 1.49 -5.62
CA GLN A 253 24.73 1.63 -6.97
C GLN A 253 24.45 3.10 -7.31
N LYS A 254 23.81 3.84 -6.39
CA LYS A 254 23.57 5.27 -6.58
C LYS A 254 24.83 6.13 -6.65
N LEU A 255 25.88 5.71 -5.97
CA LEU A 255 27.17 6.40 -6.06
C LEU A 255 27.72 6.29 -7.49
N ILE A 256 27.74 5.10 -8.07
CA ILE A 256 28.15 4.90 -9.46
C ILE A 256 27.21 5.63 -10.44
N GLU A 257 25.89 5.52 -10.26
CA GLU A 257 24.92 6.30 -11.06
C GLU A 257 25.22 7.80 -11.01
N LYS A 258 25.67 8.31 -9.85
CA LYS A 258 26.01 9.73 -9.70
C LYS A 258 27.25 10.14 -10.47
N TYR A 259 28.26 9.28 -10.51
CA TYR A 259 29.42 9.48 -11.36
C TYR A 259 29.06 9.42 -12.85
N ASN A 260 28.24 8.45 -13.23
CA ASN A 260 27.75 8.33 -14.61
C ASN A 260 26.92 9.56 -15.05
N GLU A 261 26.12 10.14 -14.14
CA GLU A 261 25.42 11.41 -14.39
C GLU A 261 26.35 12.58 -14.69
N LEU A 262 27.58 12.54 -14.17
CA LEU A 262 28.59 13.58 -14.35
C LEU A 262 29.56 13.31 -15.50
N GLY A 263 29.37 12.18 -16.20
CA GLY A 263 30.19 11.78 -17.35
C GLY A 263 31.31 10.80 -17.04
N TYR A 264 31.44 10.35 -15.81
CA TYR A 264 32.45 9.35 -15.41
C TYR A 264 31.89 7.94 -15.65
N ARG A 265 31.83 7.52 -16.90
CA ARG A 265 31.28 6.25 -17.36
C ARG A 265 31.93 5.03 -16.71
N ASP A 266 33.29 5.07 -16.58
CA ASP A 266 34.09 3.96 -16.10
C ASP A 266 34.27 3.97 -14.59
N ALA A 267 33.52 4.81 -13.87
CA ALA A 267 33.58 4.88 -12.43
C ALA A 267 33.18 3.54 -11.78
N THR A 268 34.06 3.06 -10.91
CA THR A 268 33.88 1.77 -10.22
C THR A 268 34.25 1.89 -8.75
N ILE A 269 33.61 1.06 -7.92
CA ILE A 269 34.03 0.85 -6.53
C ILE A 269 35.06 -0.26 -6.53
N VAL A 270 36.32 0.09 -6.22
CA VAL A 270 37.45 -0.84 -6.20
C VAL A 270 37.41 -1.69 -4.94
N GLU A 271 37.09 -1.06 -3.82
CA GLU A 271 37.05 -1.73 -2.52
C GLU A 271 35.94 -1.14 -1.66
N ASP A 272 35.20 -1.99 -0.95
CA ASP A 272 34.28 -1.56 0.10
C ASP A 272 34.37 -2.49 1.31
N SER A 273 34.38 -1.93 2.49
CA SER A 273 34.39 -2.69 3.72
C SER A 273 33.50 -2.06 4.79
N VAL A 274 32.93 -2.92 5.63
CA VAL A 274 32.05 -2.53 6.73
C VAL A 274 32.44 -3.31 7.98
N TRP A 275 32.93 -2.62 9.00
CA TRP A 275 33.33 -3.24 10.27
C TRP A 275 32.66 -2.56 11.46
N ASN A 276 32.58 -3.29 12.57
CA ASN A 276 32.03 -2.75 13.81
C ASN A 276 32.99 -1.73 14.41
N ALA A 277 32.50 -0.55 14.69
CA ALA A 277 33.24 0.48 15.45
C ALA A 277 33.05 0.27 16.96
N ASP A 278 31.86 -0.16 17.34
CA ASP A 278 31.43 -0.55 18.68
C ASP A 278 30.17 -1.44 18.57
N ASP A 279 29.55 -1.81 19.71
CA ASP A 279 28.39 -2.68 19.74
C ASP A 279 27.15 -2.11 19.03
N LYS A 280 27.10 -0.82 18.75
CA LYS A 280 25.96 -0.09 18.19
C LYS A 280 26.28 0.62 16.88
N HIS A 281 27.53 0.66 16.48
CA HIS A 281 27.97 1.43 15.31
C HIS A 281 28.87 0.64 14.37
N VAL A 282 28.74 0.92 13.08
CA VAL A 282 29.64 0.46 12.03
C VAL A 282 30.38 1.64 11.41
N ASN A 283 31.61 1.40 11.00
CA ASN A 283 32.34 2.24 10.06
C ASN A 283 32.25 1.62 8.68
N ILE A 284 32.22 2.49 7.66
CA ILE A 284 32.16 2.11 6.26
C ILE A 284 33.37 2.74 5.56
N PHE A 285 34.05 1.97 4.77
CA PHE A 285 35.10 2.43 3.86
C PHE A 285 34.67 2.12 2.43
N VAL A 286 34.91 3.05 1.53
CA VAL A 286 34.71 2.86 0.11
C VAL A 286 35.78 3.54 -0.68
N LYS A 287 36.44 2.81 -1.57
CA LYS A 287 37.42 3.32 -2.50
C LYS A 287 36.86 3.33 -3.90
N VAL A 288 36.87 4.51 -4.50
CA VAL A 288 36.31 4.74 -5.83
C VAL A 288 37.45 4.97 -6.81
N ASN A 289 37.34 4.39 -7.98
CA ASN A 289 38.10 4.80 -9.15
C ASN A 289 37.12 5.56 -10.07
N GLU A 290 37.32 6.86 -10.20
CA GLU A 290 36.42 7.73 -10.97
C GLU A 290 36.55 7.52 -12.48
N GLY A 291 37.69 7.08 -12.95
CA GLY A 291 37.98 6.97 -14.38
C GLY A 291 38.12 8.33 -15.07
N LYS A 292 37.90 8.34 -16.39
CA LYS A 292 37.91 9.56 -17.20
C LYS A 292 36.52 10.12 -17.38
N LYS A 293 36.44 11.44 -17.59
CA LYS A 293 35.19 12.10 -17.95
C LYS A 293 35.00 12.05 -19.46
N TYR A 294 33.83 11.57 -19.89
CA TYR A 294 33.52 11.40 -21.30
C TYR A 294 32.51 12.42 -21.82
N TYR A 295 32.67 12.77 -23.10
CA TYR A 295 31.85 13.70 -23.84
C TYR A 295 31.28 13.04 -25.10
N LEU A 296 30.12 13.49 -25.57
CA LEU A 296 29.53 13.04 -26.82
C LEU A 296 30.25 13.69 -28.00
N ARG A 297 30.84 12.89 -28.88
CA ARG A 297 31.51 13.35 -30.10
C ARG A 297 30.52 13.37 -31.28
N ASN A 298 29.78 12.27 -31.45
CA ASN A 298 28.80 12.13 -32.53
C ASN A 298 27.63 11.27 -32.07
N ILE A 299 26.44 11.55 -32.61
CA ILE A 299 25.23 10.76 -32.39
C ILE A 299 24.63 10.46 -33.76
N THR A 300 24.62 9.19 -34.15
CA THR A 300 24.07 8.72 -35.41
C THR A 300 22.84 7.86 -35.19
N TRP A 301 21.90 7.93 -36.12
CA TRP A 301 20.67 7.14 -36.10
C TRP A 301 20.67 6.18 -37.25
N VAL A 302 20.36 4.92 -36.99
CA VAL A 302 20.32 3.83 -37.99
C VAL A 302 19.03 3.06 -37.84
N GLY A 303 18.32 2.86 -38.97
CA GLY A 303 17.07 2.12 -38.99
C GLY A 303 15.79 2.92 -38.74
N ASN A 304 15.90 4.24 -38.61
CA ASN A 304 14.76 5.13 -38.42
C ASN A 304 14.13 5.50 -39.78
N THR A 305 13.03 4.85 -40.14
CA THR A 305 12.27 5.12 -41.38
C THR A 305 10.99 5.92 -41.14
N VAL A 306 10.40 5.81 -39.95
CA VAL A 306 9.15 6.47 -39.55
C VAL A 306 9.37 7.93 -39.16
N TYR A 307 10.41 8.18 -38.38
CA TYR A 307 10.75 9.54 -37.94
C TYR A 307 12.11 9.98 -38.47
N THR A 308 12.21 11.24 -38.84
CA THR A 308 13.47 11.81 -39.34
C THR A 308 14.54 11.89 -38.26
N THR A 309 15.80 11.80 -38.66
CA THR A 309 16.95 11.97 -37.76
C THR A 309 16.93 13.26 -36.97
N ASP A 310 16.53 14.36 -37.63
CA ASP A 310 16.45 15.70 -36.99
C ASP A 310 15.39 15.71 -35.89
N TYR A 311 14.21 15.12 -36.16
CA TYR A 311 13.16 15.00 -35.16
C TYR A 311 13.60 14.18 -33.95
N LEU A 312 14.16 12.99 -34.17
CA LEU A 312 14.61 12.12 -33.09
C LEU A 312 15.74 12.76 -32.27
N SER A 313 16.66 13.46 -32.93
CA SER A 313 17.73 14.22 -32.27
C SER A 313 17.18 15.39 -31.43
N ALA A 314 16.17 16.09 -31.93
CA ALA A 314 15.51 17.14 -31.19
C ALA A 314 14.77 16.60 -29.95
N VAL A 315 14.08 15.46 -30.09
CA VAL A 315 13.43 14.77 -28.96
C VAL A 315 14.46 14.25 -27.96
N LEU A 316 15.54 13.67 -28.41
CA LEU A 316 16.63 13.20 -27.52
C LEU A 316 17.22 14.36 -26.68
N GLY A 317 17.37 15.54 -27.31
CA GLY A 317 17.84 16.74 -26.63
C GLY A 317 19.28 16.71 -26.15
N MET A 318 20.09 15.74 -26.59
CA MET A 318 21.53 15.64 -26.34
C MET A 318 22.31 16.03 -27.62
N LYS A 319 23.40 16.73 -27.46
CA LYS A 319 24.16 17.30 -28.58
C LYS A 319 25.64 16.91 -28.51
N LYS A 320 26.31 17.03 -29.66
CA LYS A 320 27.76 16.94 -29.73
C LYS A 320 28.43 17.95 -28.77
N GLY A 321 29.42 17.48 -28.00
CA GLY A 321 30.12 18.25 -26.96
C GLY A 321 29.49 18.17 -25.57
N ASP A 322 28.26 17.63 -25.45
CA ASP A 322 27.64 17.42 -24.14
C ASP A 322 28.39 16.35 -23.35
N VAL A 323 28.34 16.48 -22.04
CA VAL A 323 28.85 15.43 -21.14
C VAL A 323 28.07 14.16 -21.33
N TYR A 324 28.73 13.01 -21.48
CA TYR A 324 28.08 11.73 -21.59
C TYR A 324 27.37 11.36 -20.30
N ASN A 325 26.07 11.48 -20.28
CA ASN A 325 25.23 11.20 -19.12
C ASN A 325 24.31 10.03 -19.44
N GLN A 326 24.74 8.83 -19.04
CA GLN A 326 24.01 7.59 -19.31
C GLN A 326 22.58 7.62 -18.76
N LYS A 327 22.39 8.16 -17.56
CA LYS A 327 21.06 8.25 -16.95
C LYS A 327 20.12 9.20 -17.68
N LEU A 328 20.66 10.32 -18.16
CA LEU A 328 19.91 11.25 -19.00
C LEU A 328 19.53 10.58 -20.31
N LEU A 329 20.48 9.85 -20.92
CA LEU A 329 20.25 9.08 -22.15
C LEU A 329 19.09 8.08 -21.96
N GLU A 330 19.15 7.21 -20.96
CA GLU A 330 18.09 6.24 -20.67
C GLU A 330 16.73 6.94 -20.43
N LYS A 331 16.76 8.04 -19.70
CA LYS A 331 15.55 8.82 -19.41
C LYS A 331 14.94 9.43 -20.69
N ARG A 332 15.76 9.97 -21.58
CA ARG A 332 15.32 10.55 -22.86
C ARG A 332 14.91 9.50 -23.89
N LEU A 333 15.42 8.26 -23.74
CA LEU A 333 15.03 7.13 -24.60
C LEU A 333 13.69 6.51 -24.19
N THR A 334 13.45 6.32 -22.87
CA THR A 334 12.29 5.53 -22.39
C THR A 334 11.56 6.10 -21.18
N GLY A 335 12.20 6.96 -20.38
CA GLY A 335 11.71 7.34 -19.04
C GLY A 335 10.84 8.60 -18.98
N ASP A 336 11.07 9.55 -19.86
CA ASP A 336 10.29 10.81 -19.93
C ASP A 336 8.97 10.60 -20.68
N ASP A 337 7.96 11.44 -20.40
CA ASP A 337 6.68 11.39 -21.11
C ASP A 337 6.86 11.67 -22.61
N ASP A 338 7.82 12.53 -22.96
CA ASP A 338 8.22 12.87 -24.32
C ASP A 338 9.45 12.09 -24.81
N ALA A 339 9.76 10.94 -24.19
CA ALA A 339 10.88 10.09 -24.61
C ALA A 339 10.73 9.57 -26.04
N VAL A 340 11.87 9.32 -26.69
CA VAL A 340 11.92 8.77 -28.06
C VAL A 340 11.04 7.54 -28.22
N GLY A 341 11.13 6.58 -27.29
CA GLY A 341 10.35 5.34 -27.34
C GLY A 341 8.84 5.57 -27.23
N ASN A 342 8.40 6.59 -26.50
CA ASN A 342 6.98 6.89 -26.35
C ASN A 342 6.36 7.37 -27.67
N ASN A 343 7.11 8.05 -28.55
CA ASN A 343 6.63 8.42 -29.88
C ASN A 343 6.28 7.19 -30.71
N TYR A 344 7.11 6.16 -30.67
CA TYR A 344 6.85 4.90 -31.36
C TYR A 344 5.71 4.12 -30.71
N TRP A 345 5.74 3.92 -29.38
CA TRP A 345 4.72 3.15 -28.68
C TRP A 345 3.32 3.78 -28.71
N ASN A 346 3.24 5.10 -28.81
CA ASN A 346 1.93 5.78 -28.90
C ASN A 346 1.32 5.74 -30.31
N HIS A 347 2.13 5.40 -31.33
CA HIS A 347 1.68 5.26 -32.70
C HIS A 347 1.68 3.80 -33.18
N GLY A 348 1.58 2.85 -32.28
CA GLY A 348 1.38 1.44 -32.61
C GLY A 348 2.64 0.60 -32.72
N TYR A 349 3.82 1.17 -32.69
CA TYR A 349 5.08 0.42 -32.87
C TYR A 349 5.47 -0.30 -31.57
N LEU A 350 4.68 -1.32 -31.18
CA LEU A 350 4.92 -2.08 -29.96
C LEU A 350 6.24 -2.86 -30.02
N PHE A 351 6.60 -3.36 -31.19
CA PHE A 351 7.81 -4.16 -31.41
C PHE A 351 9.07 -3.31 -31.61
N TYR A 352 8.94 -2.01 -31.48
CA TYR A 352 10.04 -1.08 -31.50
C TYR A 352 11.10 -1.42 -30.46
N ASN A 353 12.33 -1.47 -30.91
CA ASN A 353 13.51 -1.64 -30.07
C ASN A 353 14.58 -0.62 -30.46
N LEU A 354 15.17 0.02 -29.47
CA LEU A 354 16.28 0.94 -29.67
C LEU A 354 17.43 0.55 -28.76
N GLN A 355 18.60 0.35 -29.36
CA GLN A 355 19.84 0.03 -28.67
C GLN A 355 20.86 1.14 -28.90
N PRO A 356 21.15 1.97 -27.88
CA PRO A 356 22.29 2.88 -27.95
C PRO A 356 23.58 2.07 -27.88
N THR A 357 24.41 2.17 -28.92
CA THR A 357 25.67 1.44 -29.03
C THR A 357 26.81 2.45 -29.08
N GLU A 358 27.79 2.27 -28.24
CA GLU A 358 29.05 3.01 -28.29
C GLU A 358 29.93 2.38 -29.36
N VAL A 359 30.05 3.03 -30.52
CA VAL A 359 30.75 2.46 -31.67
C VAL A 359 32.23 2.80 -31.68
N ASN A 360 32.59 3.93 -31.08
CA ASN A 360 34.01 4.35 -31.05
C ASN A 360 34.29 5.26 -29.84
N ILE A 361 35.45 5.10 -29.27
CA ILE A 361 35.96 5.93 -28.15
C ILE A 361 37.30 6.48 -28.54
N VAL A 362 37.41 7.78 -28.71
CA VAL A 362 38.63 8.48 -29.06
C VAL A 362 39.04 9.43 -27.94
N GLY A 363 40.02 9.01 -27.15
CA GLY A 363 40.48 9.79 -25.98
C GLY A 363 39.46 9.85 -24.87
N ASP A 364 38.71 10.96 -24.77
CA ASP A 364 37.63 11.24 -23.81
C ASP A 364 36.25 11.41 -24.50
N SER A 365 36.19 11.05 -25.76
CA SER A 365 35.01 11.32 -26.58
C SER A 365 34.38 10.05 -27.14
N ILE A 366 33.06 9.93 -27.04
CA ILE A 366 32.29 8.76 -27.40
C ILE A 366 31.42 9.07 -28.62
N ASP A 367 31.42 8.17 -29.61
CA ASP A 367 30.45 8.11 -30.70
C ASP A 367 29.32 7.16 -30.34
N LEU A 368 28.10 7.65 -30.31
CA LEU A 368 26.90 6.86 -30.10
C LEU A 368 26.19 6.58 -31.43
N GLU A 369 25.86 5.31 -31.63
CA GLU A 369 24.97 4.90 -32.71
C GLU A 369 23.66 4.40 -32.11
N MET A 370 22.57 5.08 -32.46
CA MET A 370 21.21 4.73 -32.05
C MET A 370 20.62 3.74 -33.05
N ARG A 371 20.74 2.45 -32.77
CA ARG A 371 20.20 1.40 -33.63
C ARG A 371 18.74 1.16 -33.33
N ILE A 372 17.90 1.45 -34.29
CA ILE A 372 16.45 1.31 -34.20
C ILE A 372 15.99 0.13 -35.05
N SER A 373 15.18 -0.71 -34.46
CA SER A 373 14.33 -1.66 -35.16
C SER A 373 12.88 -1.25 -34.89
N GLU A 374 12.23 -0.65 -35.88
CA GLU A 374 10.88 -0.07 -35.69
C GLU A 374 9.80 -1.13 -35.62
N GLY A 375 9.97 -2.24 -36.36
CA GLY A 375 8.98 -3.31 -36.47
C GLY A 375 7.69 -2.85 -37.17
N GLN A 376 6.68 -3.70 -37.12
CA GLN A 376 5.36 -3.38 -37.65
C GLN A 376 4.47 -2.75 -36.59
N GLN A 377 3.44 -2.02 -37.04
CA GLN A 377 2.43 -1.49 -36.12
C GLN A 377 1.57 -2.63 -35.58
N ALA A 378 1.31 -2.59 -34.28
CA ALA A 378 0.49 -3.56 -33.58
C ALA A 378 -0.93 -3.02 -33.36
N HIS A 379 -1.92 -3.84 -33.67
CA HIS A 379 -3.32 -3.59 -33.38
C HIS A 379 -3.77 -4.39 -32.17
N LEU A 380 -4.69 -3.82 -31.39
CA LEU A 380 -5.31 -4.52 -30.27
C LEU A 380 -6.24 -5.61 -30.79
N ASN A 381 -5.94 -6.86 -30.47
CA ASN A 381 -6.79 -8.00 -30.85
C ASN A 381 -7.85 -8.24 -29.78
N ARG A 382 -7.44 -8.54 -28.56
CA ARG A 382 -8.34 -8.86 -27.47
C ARG A 382 -8.01 -8.07 -26.19
N VAL A 383 -9.06 -7.59 -25.53
CA VAL A 383 -8.95 -6.99 -24.20
C VAL A 383 -9.70 -7.88 -23.19
N ARG A 384 -8.94 -8.52 -22.32
CA ARG A 384 -9.47 -9.43 -21.30
C ARG A 384 -9.42 -8.74 -19.93
N ILE A 385 -10.51 -8.87 -19.16
CA ILE A 385 -10.64 -8.32 -17.81
C ILE A 385 -10.92 -9.47 -16.87
N THR A 386 -10.20 -9.53 -15.75
CA THR A 386 -10.35 -10.52 -14.67
C THR A 386 -10.34 -9.81 -13.32
N GLY A 387 -10.92 -10.44 -12.29
CA GLY A 387 -10.93 -9.89 -10.93
C GLY A 387 -11.98 -8.80 -10.68
N ASN A 388 -13.00 -8.69 -11.54
CA ASN A 388 -14.11 -7.76 -11.37
C ASN A 388 -15.38 -8.44 -10.84
N ASP A 389 -15.26 -9.31 -9.82
CA ASP A 389 -16.34 -10.20 -9.35
C ASP A 389 -17.58 -9.48 -8.82
N ARG A 390 -17.43 -8.28 -8.23
CA ARG A 390 -18.54 -7.47 -7.68
C ARG A 390 -19.02 -6.37 -8.63
N LEU A 391 -18.31 -6.12 -9.73
CA LEU A 391 -18.60 -5.06 -10.69
C LEU A 391 -18.87 -5.70 -12.05
N TYR A 392 -19.89 -5.23 -12.75
CA TYR A 392 -20.16 -5.73 -14.10
C TYR A 392 -19.03 -5.39 -15.06
N GLU A 393 -18.69 -6.31 -15.95
CA GLU A 393 -17.58 -6.13 -16.91
C GLU A 393 -17.78 -4.89 -17.79
N ASN A 394 -18.99 -4.60 -18.21
CA ASN A 394 -19.29 -3.42 -19.02
C ASN A 394 -18.96 -2.10 -18.30
N VAL A 395 -19.01 -2.07 -16.96
CA VAL A 395 -18.66 -0.92 -16.15
C VAL A 395 -17.15 -0.66 -16.20
N VAL A 396 -16.36 -1.72 -16.15
CA VAL A 396 -14.89 -1.63 -16.28
C VAL A 396 -14.52 -1.30 -17.73
N ARG A 397 -15.09 -2.05 -18.68
CA ARG A 397 -14.75 -1.96 -20.10
C ARG A 397 -15.02 -0.59 -20.70
N ARG A 398 -16.08 0.10 -20.25
CA ARG A 398 -16.41 1.46 -20.76
C ARG A 398 -15.41 2.55 -20.35
N GLU A 399 -14.63 2.31 -19.29
CA GLU A 399 -13.57 3.22 -18.84
C GLU A 399 -12.26 3.03 -19.61
N LEU A 400 -12.10 1.90 -20.32
CA LEU A 400 -10.91 1.64 -21.10
C LEU A 400 -10.85 2.50 -22.36
N ARG A 401 -9.67 3.06 -22.60
CA ARG A 401 -9.34 3.81 -23.82
C ARG A 401 -8.78 2.91 -24.93
N THR A 402 -8.58 1.64 -24.60
CA THR A 402 -8.04 0.63 -25.49
C THR A 402 -9.15 -0.32 -25.93
N ARG A 403 -9.45 -0.36 -27.22
CA ARG A 403 -10.52 -1.22 -27.78
C ARG A 403 -9.93 -2.17 -28.81
N PRO A 404 -10.50 -3.37 -28.98
CA PRO A 404 -10.12 -4.25 -30.10
C PRO A 404 -10.21 -3.51 -31.43
N GLY A 405 -9.18 -3.66 -32.27
CA GLY A 405 -9.04 -2.98 -33.55
C GLY A 405 -8.29 -1.65 -33.52
N ASP A 406 -8.17 -1.00 -32.37
CA ASP A 406 -7.37 0.23 -32.24
C ASP A 406 -5.88 -0.08 -32.40
N LEU A 407 -5.10 0.90 -32.83
CA LEU A 407 -3.64 0.85 -32.74
C LEU A 407 -3.19 0.82 -31.28
N PHE A 408 -2.15 0.07 -31.01
CA PHE A 408 -1.52 0.07 -29.68
C PHE A 408 -1.05 1.48 -29.34
N SER A 409 -1.35 1.93 -28.13
CA SER A 409 -0.86 3.19 -27.58
C SER A 409 -0.55 3.03 -26.08
N LYS A 410 0.71 3.25 -25.73
CA LYS A 410 1.16 3.23 -24.32
C LYS A 410 0.45 4.28 -23.48
N GLU A 411 0.25 5.46 -24.05
CA GLU A 411 -0.48 6.56 -23.39
C GLU A 411 -1.93 6.17 -23.10
N ALA A 412 -2.64 5.60 -24.09
CA ALA A 412 -4.01 5.14 -23.92
C ALA A 412 -4.11 4.04 -22.86
N LEU A 413 -3.12 3.15 -22.82
CA LEU A 413 -3.03 2.06 -21.83
C LEU A 413 -2.82 2.62 -20.41
N GLN A 414 -1.86 3.52 -20.24
CA GLN A 414 -1.58 4.18 -18.96
C GLN A 414 -2.77 5.04 -18.51
N ARG A 415 -3.46 5.69 -19.44
CA ARG A 415 -4.65 6.45 -19.14
C ARG A 415 -5.79 5.55 -18.67
N SER A 416 -6.00 4.41 -19.33
CA SER A 416 -6.97 3.40 -18.88
C SER A 416 -6.66 2.91 -17.46
N ALA A 417 -5.39 2.65 -17.15
CA ALA A 417 -4.97 2.26 -15.80
C ALA A 417 -5.30 3.35 -14.75
N ARG A 418 -5.03 4.61 -15.07
CA ARG A 418 -5.37 5.75 -14.19
C ARG A 418 -6.88 5.91 -14.01
N GLU A 419 -7.67 5.76 -15.07
CA GLU A 419 -9.13 5.84 -15.00
C GLU A 419 -9.70 4.70 -14.15
N LEU A 420 -9.23 3.46 -14.31
CA LEU A 420 -9.63 2.34 -13.46
C LEU A 420 -9.24 2.54 -11.99
N ALA A 421 -8.02 3.01 -11.72
CA ALA A 421 -7.56 3.31 -10.37
C ALA A 421 -8.40 4.43 -9.71
N SER A 422 -8.82 5.43 -10.49
CA SER A 422 -9.62 6.56 -10.01
C SER A 422 -11.06 6.20 -9.69
N MET A 423 -11.60 5.10 -10.24
CA MET A 423 -12.93 4.60 -9.90
C MET A 423 -13.09 4.25 -8.41
N GLY A 424 -11.98 3.96 -7.71
CA GLY A 424 -11.98 3.60 -6.29
C GLY A 424 -12.49 2.18 -5.99
N HIS A 425 -12.80 1.38 -7.00
CA HIS A 425 -13.26 -0.01 -6.86
C HIS A 425 -12.12 -1.02 -6.87
N PHE A 426 -10.94 -0.61 -7.30
CA PHE A 426 -9.76 -1.46 -7.44
C PHE A 426 -8.58 -0.94 -6.61
N ASP A 427 -7.68 -1.83 -6.25
CA ASP A 427 -6.42 -1.45 -5.62
C ASP A 427 -5.50 -0.75 -6.65
N PRO A 428 -5.20 0.55 -6.49
CA PRO A 428 -4.41 1.29 -7.47
C PRO A 428 -3.01 0.70 -7.74
N GLU A 429 -2.43 0.00 -6.76
CA GLU A 429 -1.11 -0.62 -6.91
C GLU A 429 -1.14 -1.89 -7.78
N LYS A 430 -2.33 -2.47 -7.94
CA LYS A 430 -2.55 -3.72 -8.68
C LYS A 430 -3.26 -3.52 -10.03
N VAL A 431 -3.56 -2.30 -10.41
CA VAL A 431 -4.12 -1.99 -11.73
C VAL A 431 -2.98 -1.90 -12.75
N ASN A 432 -2.46 -3.04 -13.15
CA ASN A 432 -1.37 -3.12 -14.13
C ASN A 432 -1.81 -3.91 -15.37
N PRO A 433 -1.87 -3.28 -16.55
CA PRO A 433 -2.14 -3.99 -17.79
C PRO A 433 -0.94 -4.83 -18.22
N VAL A 434 -1.20 -6.04 -18.62
CA VAL A 434 -0.18 -6.96 -19.18
C VAL A 434 -0.40 -7.12 -20.68
N PRO A 435 0.36 -6.40 -21.52
CA PRO A 435 0.32 -6.61 -22.96
C PRO A 435 0.99 -7.95 -23.29
N LYS A 436 0.32 -8.75 -24.12
CA LYS A 436 0.83 -9.99 -24.67
C LYS A 436 0.94 -9.82 -26.20
N PRO A 437 2.12 -9.44 -26.68
CA PRO A 437 2.32 -9.24 -28.12
C PRO A 437 2.34 -10.56 -28.87
N ASN A 438 1.78 -10.56 -30.07
CA ASN A 438 1.94 -11.60 -31.06
C ASN A 438 2.67 -11.02 -32.29
N PRO A 439 3.98 -11.22 -32.41
CA PRO A 439 4.76 -10.66 -33.51
C PRO A 439 4.39 -11.20 -34.86
N GLU A 440 3.87 -12.43 -34.94
CA GLU A 440 3.54 -13.10 -36.21
C GLU A 440 2.36 -12.39 -36.90
N ASP A 441 1.34 -12.02 -36.14
CA ASP A 441 0.12 -11.41 -36.66
C ASP A 441 0.14 -9.86 -36.57
N GLY A 442 1.17 -9.26 -35.97
CA GLY A 442 1.19 -7.83 -35.69
C GLY A 442 0.09 -7.39 -34.72
N THR A 443 -0.32 -8.26 -33.82
CA THR A 443 -1.39 -7.97 -32.85
C THR A 443 -0.90 -8.03 -31.41
N VAL A 444 -1.71 -7.47 -30.51
CA VAL A 444 -1.45 -7.53 -29.07
C VAL A 444 -2.73 -7.76 -28.27
N ASP A 445 -2.70 -8.71 -27.35
CA ASP A 445 -3.73 -8.93 -26.37
C ASP A 445 -3.40 -8.15 -25.09
N ILE A 446 -4.39 -7.45 -24.53
CA ILE A 446 -4.24 -6.76 -23.25
C ILE A 446 -4.99 -7.52 -22.17
N HIS A 447 -4.28 -7.92 -21.13
CA HIS A 447 -4.89 -8.52 -19.95
C HIS A 447 -4.90 -7.52 -18.79
N TRP A 448 -6.08 -7.27 -18.25
CA TRP A 448 -6.31 -6.52 -17.03
C TRP A 448 -6.61 -7.52 -15.92
N ASP A 449 -5.66 -7.73 -15.03
CA ASP A 449 -5.85 -8.50 -13.80
C ASP A 449 -6.05 -7.52 -12.66
N LEU A 450 -7.31 -7.41 -12.21
CA LEU A 450 -7.74 -6.39 -11.27
C LEU A 450 -7.99 -7.03 -9.91
N GLU A 451 -7.59 -6.36 -8.86
CA GLU A 451 -7.97 -6.75 -7.49
C GLU A 451 -8.98 -5.76 -6.94
N GLN A 452 -10.18 -6.26 -6.62
CA GLN A 452 -11.23 -5.42 -6.08
C GLN A 452 -10.97 -5.02 -4.64
N LYS A 453 -11.27 -3.76 -4.35
CA LYS A 453 -11.26 -3.19 -3.01
C LYS A 453 -12.66 -2.80 -2.61
N SER A 454 -13.09 -3.19 -1.41
CA SER A 454 -14.36 -2.66 -0.86
C SER A 454 -14.18 -1.17 -0.57
N ASN A 455 -15.06 -0.36 -1.14
CA ASN A 455 -15.10 1.09 -0.95
C ASN A 455 -16.45 1.58 -0.40
N ASP A 456 -17.32 0.65 -0.01
CA ASP A 456 -18.52 0.98 0.73
C ASP A 456 -18.14 1.45 2.14
N GLN A 457 -18.81 2.49 2.61
CA GLN A 457 -18.46 3.15 3.87
C GLN A 457 -19.69 3.21 4.76
N ILE A 458 -19.50 2.80 5.98
CA ILE A 458 -20.45 3.04 7.07
C ILE A 458 -19.73 3.95 8.06
N GLU A 459 -20.30 5.12 8.31
CA GLU A 459 -19.74 6.11 9.23
C GLU A 459 -20.61 6.19 10.47
N PHE A 460 -19.99 5.98 11.62
CA PHE A 460 -20.59 6.28 12.92
C PHE A 460 -19.68 7.28 13.62
N SER A 461 -20.24 8.40 14.00
CA SER A 461 -19.52 9.41 14.76
C SER A 461 -20.37 9.82 15.95
N LEU A 462 -19.78 9.80 17.13
CA LEU A 462 -20.36 10.29 18.35
C LEU A 462 -19.41 11.31 18.95
N GLY A 463 -19.92 12.50 19.20
CA GLY A 463 -19.14 13.59 19.79
C GLY A 463 -19.90 14.23 20.95
N TRP A 464 -19.19 14.94 21.80
CA TRP A 464 -19.75 15.76 22.85
C TRP A 464 -19.26 17.19 22.68
N GLY A 465 -20.16 18.14 22.65
CA GLY A 465 -19.86 19.56 22.53
C GLY A 465 -20.70 20.42 23.50
N GLN A 466 -20.57 21.74 23.38
CA GLN A 466 -21.35 22.67 24.18
C GLN A 466 -22.86 22.50 23.97
N THR A 467 -23.27 22.02 22.83
CA THR A 467 -24.67 21.79 22.41
C THR A 467 -25.18 20.39 22.71
N GLY A 468 -24.45 19.60 23.52
CA GLY A 468 -24.81 18.24 23.90
C GLY A 468 -24.13 17.17 23.04
N VAL A 469 -24.75 15.98 22.92
CA VAL A 469 -24.22 14.85 22.18
C VAL A 469 -24.56 15.00 20.70
N ILE A 470 -23.51 14.93 19.86
CA ILE A 470 -23.64 14.94 18.41
C ILE A 470 -23.52 13.51 17.90
N GLY A 471 -24.55 13.02 17.27
CA GLY A 471 -24.55 11.71 16.59
C GLY A 471 -24.61 11.88 15.08
N LYS A 472 -23.78 11.14 14.34
CA LYS A 472 -23.81 11.07 12.88
C LYS A 472 -23.79 9.61 12.46
N VAL A 473 -24.68 9.26 11.54
CA VAL A 473 -24.70 7.96 10.86
C VAL A 473 -24.70 8.22 9.36
N GLY A 474 -23.77 7.59 8.66
CA GLY A 474 -23.66 7.66 7.21
C GLY A 474 -23.53 6.27 6.60
N LEU A 475 -24.22 6.04 5.52
CA LEU A 475 -24.08 4.87 4.67
C LEU A 475 -23.76 5.36 3.25
N LYS A 476 -22.62 4.94 2.71
CA LYS A 476 -22.23 5.25 1.34
C LYS A 476 -21.88 3.96 0.60
N LEU A 477 -22.74 3.60 -0.34
CA LEU A 477 -22.58 2.44 -1.22
C LEU A 477 -22.02 2.95 -2.55
N ASN A 478 -20.80 2.58 -2.89
CA ASN A 478 -20.13 3.07 -4.10
C ASN A 478 -20.28 2.12 -5.30
N ASN A 479 -20.77 0.91 -5.09
CA ASN A 479 -21.06 -0.06 -6.15
C ASN A 479 -22.54 -0.37 -6.24
N PHE A 480 -23.40 0.60 -5.99
CA PHE A 480 -24.85 0.44 -6.06
C PHE A 480 -25.31 0.19 -7.51
N SER A 481 -26.45 -0.48 -7.65
CA SER A 481 -27.11 -0.69 -8.93
C SER A 481 -28.61 -0.47 -8.77
N ILE A 482 -29.11 0.65 -9.27
CA ILE A 482 -30.56 0.94 -9.25
C ILE A 482 -31.34 -0.06 -10.10
N ARG A 483 -30.75 -0.56 -11.19
CA ARG A 483 -31.35 -1.58 -12.04
C ARG A 483 -31.60 -2.88 -11.28
N ASN A 484 -30.65 -3.29 -10.44
CA ASN A 484 -30.77 -4.51 -9.66
C ASN A 484 -31.75 -4.38 -8.49
N LEU A 485 -32.07 -3.18 -8.06
CA LEU A 485 -33.06 -2.94 -7.03
C LEU A 485 -34.49 -3.41 -7.48
N PHE A 486 -34.79 -3.23 -8.77
CA PHE A 486 -36.11 -3.54 -9.35
C PHE A 486 -36.14 -4.85 -10.14
N ASN A 487 -35.03 -5.51 -10.36
CA ASN A 487 -34.95 -6.76 -11.11
C ASN A 487 -35.11 -7.97 -10.19
N LYS A 488 -36.14 -8.77 -10.42
CA LYS A 488 -36.44 -9.98 -9.63
C LYS A 488 -35.57 -11.20 -10.01
N ASN A 489 -35.06 -11.26 -11.23
CA ASN A 489 -34.27 -12.40 -11.75
C ASN A 489 -32.76 -12.14 -11.58
N LYS A 490 -32.30 -12.11 -10.37
CA LYS A 490 -30.95 -11.56 -10.06
C LYS A 490 -29.87 -12.60 -9.96
N GLU A 491 -28.83 -12.41 -10.71
CA GLU A 491 -27.52 -12.87 -10.32
C GLU A 491 -26.94 -11.88 -9.27
N HIS A 492 -27.41 -11.98 -8.03
CA HIS A 492 -26.90 -11.15 -6.95
C HIS A 492 -25.53 -11.64 -6.50
N ARG A 493 -24.58 -10.73 -6.57
CA ARG A 493 -23.23 -10.91 -6.01
C ARG A 493 -23.13 -10.33 -4.59
N GLY A 494 -24.21 -10.39 -3.80
CA GLY A 494 -24.24 -9.90 -2.41
C GLY A 494 -25.66 -9.60 -1.90
N ILE A 495 -25.77 -9.18 -0.64
CA ILE A 495 -27.04 -8.84 0.02
C ILE A 495 -27.65 -7.55 -0.55
N LEU A 496 -26.79 -6.60 -0.94
CA LEU A 496 -27.20 -5.30 -1.48
C LEU A 496 -27.19 -5.33 -3.02
N PRO A 497 -28.02 -4.51 -3.69
CA PRO A 497 -28.04 -4.41 -5.14
C PRO A 497 -26.78 -3.70 -5.64
N VAL A 498 -25.79 -4.47 -6.05
CA VAL A 498 -24.47 -4.00 -6.51
C VAL A 498 -24.20 -4.39 -7.96
N GLY A 499 -23.25 -3.74 -8.60
CA GLY A 499 -22.70 -4.14 -9.90
C GLY A 499 -22.51 -3.03 -10.92
N ASP A 500 -23.25 -1.93 -10.88
CA ASP A 500 -23.19 -0.86 -11.89
C ASP A 500 -22.21 0.27 -11.55
N GLY A 501 -21.56 0.23 -10.37
CA GLY A 501 -20.63 1.25 -9.94
C GLY A 501 -21.27 2.61 -9.67
N GLU A 502 -22.58 2.62 -9.34
CA GLU A 502 -23.31 3.82 -8.94
C GLU A 502 -23.11 4.11 -7.47
N THR A 503 -23.31 5.33 -7.05
CA THR A 503 -23.17 5.72 -5.64
C THR A 503 -24.51 6.07 -5.06
N LEU A 504 -24.88 5.41 -3.96
CA LEU A 504 -26.00 5.78 -3.10
C LEU A 504 -25.45 6.19 -1.73
N ALA A 505 -25.74 7.42 -1.30
CA ALA A 505 -25.35 7.87 0.02
C ALA A 505 -26.56 8.33 0.82
N LEU A 506 -26.65 7.84 2.06
CA LEU A 506 -27.66 8.20 3.03
C LEU A 506 -26.96 8.70 4.28
N GLY A 507 -27.41 9.82 4.81
CA GLY A 507 -26.81 10.38 6.02
C GLY A 507 -27.87 10.93 6.96
N ALA A 508 -27.63 10.74 8.24
CA ALA A 508 -28.41 11.34 9.31
C ALA A 508 -27.44 11.90 10.36
N GLN A 509 -27.68 13.14 10.77
CA GLN A 509 -26.93 13.78 11.82
C GLN A 509 -27.91 14.42 12.79
N THR A 510 -27.65 14.25 14.07
CA THR A 510 -28.44 14.89 15.10
C THR A 510 -27.57 15.44 16.20
N ASN A 511 -27.97 16.55 16.75
CA ASN A 511 -27.46 17.11 18.00
C ASN A 511 -28.68 17.42 18.90
N GLY A 512 -29.38 16.35 19.27
CA GLY A 512 -30.63 16.45 20.01
C GLY A 512 -31.66 17.32 19.31
N SER A 513 -32.26 18.23 20.07
CA SER A 513 -33.23 19.21 19.57
C SER A 513 -32.59 20.43 18.89
N TYR A 514 -31.27 20.62 19.04
CA TYR A 514 -30.57 21.77 18.48
C TYR A 514 -30.43 21.68 16.96
N TYR A 515 -29.96 20.55 16.46
CA TYR A 515 -29.74 20.35 15.03
C TYR A 515 -30.10 18.94 14.61
N GLN A 516 -30.80 18.83 13.48
CA GLN A 516 -31.13 17.58 12.82
C GLN A 516 -30.95 17.74 11.31
N SER A 517 -30.31 16.78 10.67
CA SER A 517 -30.12 16.78 9.23
C SER A 517 -30.21 15.37 8.68
N TYR A 518 -30.95 15.23 7.60
CA TYR A 518 -31.10 13.98 6.84
C TYR A 518 -30.79 14.28 5.39
N ASN A 519 -29.99 13.46 4.78
CA ASN A 519 -29.65 13.60 3.36
C ASN A 519 -29.64 12.26 2.65
N ALA A 520 -30.08 12.28 1.42
CA ALA A 520 -30.05 11.15 0.51
C ALA A 520 -29.52 11.63 -0.84
N SER A 521 -28.57 10.91 -1.42
CA SER A 521 -28.07 11.24 -2.75
C SER A 521 -27.79 9.97 -3.54
N TYR A 522 -28.10 10.03 -4.82
CA TYR A 522 -27.78 9.03 -5.82
C TYR A 522 -26.97 9.69 -6.94
N SER A 523 -25.92 9.02 -7.41
CA SER A 523 -25.15 9.49 -8.55
C SER A 523 -24.61 8.35 -9.39
N THR A 524 -24.53 8.59 -10.70
CA THR A 524 -23.91 7.70 -11.68
C THR A 524 -23.03 8.49 -12.63
N ALA A 525 -21.87 7.94 -12.99
CA ALA A 525 -20.94 8.58 -13.95
C ALA A 525 -21.32 8.26 -15.42
N TRP A 526 -22.18 7.27 -15.65
CA TRP A 526 -22.57 6.80 -16.98
C TRP A 526 -24.07 6.64 -17.11
N PHE A 527 -24.79 7.75 -17.03
CA PHE A 527 -26.24 7.75 -17.20
C PHE A 527 -26.66 7.18 -18.55
N GLY A 528 -27.51 6.16 -18.54
CA GLY A 528 -27.91 5.40 -19.72
C GLY A 528 -26.83 4.43 -20.26
N GLY A 529 -25.68 4.29 -19.63
CA GLY A 529 -24.65 3.26 -19.90
C GLY A 529 -23.81 3.45 -21.17
N LYS A 530 -24.19 4.36 -22.09
CA LYS A 530 -23.55 4.50 -23.42
C LYS A 530 -22.53 5.63 -23.52
N ARG A 531 -22.68 6.67 -22.71
CA ARG A 531 -21.82 7.88 -22.75
C ARG A 531 -21.42 8.29 -21.34
N PRO A 532 -20.24 8.87 -21.14
CA PRO A 532 -19.77 9.35 -19.83
C PRO A 532 -20.53 10.62 -19.45
N ILE A 533 -21.78 10.47 -19.08
CA ILE A 533 -22.68 11.54 -18.62
C ILE A 533 -22.94 11.28 -17.15
N GLN A 534 -22.45 12.16 -16.30
CA GLN A 534 -22.74 12.13 -14.88
C GLN A 534 -24.17 12.60 -14.66
N PHE A 535 -24.91 11.87 -13.84
CA PHE A 535 -26.24 12.25 -13.37
C PHE A 535 -26.30 12.09 -11.87
N SER A 536 -26.93 13.02 -11.19
CA SER A 536 -27.10 12.96 -9.74
C SER A 536 -28.48 13.50 -9.33
N VAL A 537 -29.00 12.91 -8.28
CA VAL A 537 -30.19 13.39 -7.60
C VAL A 537 -29.88 13.43 -6.11
N SER A 538 -30.23 14.53 -5.47
CA SER A 538 -30.09 14.64 -4.02
C SER A 538 -31.33 15.25 -3.39
N ALA A 539 -31.59 14.88 -2.14
CA ALA A 539 -32.60 15.50 -1.30
C ALA A 539 -32.07 15.62 0.11
N PHE A 540 -32.43 16.70 0.76
CA PHE A 540 -32.07 16.90 2.15
C PHE A 540 -33.17 17.59 2.94
N TYR A 541 -33.18 17.31 4.22
CA TYR A 541 -33.96 18.03 5.21
C TYR A 541 -33.05 18.40 6.37
N SER A 542 -33.09 19.63 6.81
CA SER A 542 -32.40 20.06 8.02
C SER A 542 -33.28 20.96 8.88
N LYS A 543 -33.11 20.86 10.19
CA LYS A 543 -33.72 21.72 11.19
C LYS A 543 -32.66 22.17 12.15
N GLN A 544 -32.59 23.46 12.40
CA GLN A 544 -31.76 24.05 13.44
C GLN A 544 -32.60 24.95 14.33
N THR A 545 -32.45 24.74 15.64
CA THR A 545 -33.13 25.52 16.67
C THR A 545 -32.11 26.45 17.32
N ASP A 546 -32.53 27.64 17.77
CA ASP A 546 -31.64 28.56 18.48
C ASP A 546 -31.92 28.55 19.99
N VAL A 547 -30.98 29.04 20.76
CA VAL A 547 -31.14 29.20 22.21
C VAL A 547 -31.93 30.46 22.54
N SER A 548 -32.69 30.39 23.63
CA SER A 548 -33.40 31.55 24.15
C SER A 548 -32.41 32.58 24.69
N ARG A 549 -32.85 33.83 24.75
CA ARG A 549 -32.05 34.93 25.37
C ARG A 549 -31.63 34.61 26.81
N ASN A 550 -32.41 33.81 27.54
CA ASN A 550 -32.13 33.44 28.92
C ASN A 550 -30.85 32.59 29.08
N TYR A 551 -30.42 31.89 28.02
CA TYR A 551 -29.13 31.16 28.02
C TYR A 551 -27.95 32.09 28.26
N TYR A 552 -27.88 33.18 27.49
CA TYR A 552 -26.77 34.13 27.58
C TYR A 552 -26.83 34.92 28.90
N SER A 553 -28.01 35.28 29.37
CA SER A 553 -28.17 35.97 30.63
C SER A 553 -27.87 35.09 31.85
N SER A 554 -28.25 33.80 31.79
CA SER A 554 -28.00 32.85 32.90
C SER A 554 -26.51 32.48 33.00
N GLY A 555 -25.81 32.35 31.85
CA GLY A 555 -24.36 32.12 31.83
C GLY A 555 -23.58 33.27 32.45
N TYR A 556 -23.94 34.50 32.12
CA TYR A 556 -23.34 35.70 32.69
C TYR A 556 -23.65 35.85 34.19
N MET A 557 -24.89 35.64 34.61
CA MET A 557 -25.29 35.70 36.01
C MET A 557 -24.67 34.57 36.84
N ASN A 558 -24.52 33.37 36.28
CA ASN A 558 -23.84 32.26 36.96
C ASN A 558 -22.33 32.52 37.12
N ALA A 559 -21.67 33.08 36.11
CA ALA A 559 -20.27 33.49 36.19
C ALA A 559 -20.08 34.61 37.22
N TYR A 560 -20.99 35.58 37.23
CA TYR A 560 -20.99 36.69 38.21
C TYR A 560 -21.24 36.21 39.64
N ASN A 561 -22.20 35.32 39.87
CA ASN A 561 -22.49 34.72 41.15
C ASN A 561 -21.36 33.80 41.66
N ASN A 562 -20.73 33.03 40.80
CA ASN A 562 -19.54 32.22 41.14
C ASN A 562 -18.35 33.11 41.52
N TYR A 563 -18.18 34.25 40.88
CA TYR A 563 -17.17 35.24 41.23
C TYR A 563 -17.41 35.88 42.59
N LEU A 564 -18.68 36.20 42.88
CA LEU A 564 -19.05 36.88 44.14
C LEU A 564 -19.10 35.93 45.35
N TYR A 565 -19.55 34.70 45.21
CA TYR A 565 -19.87 33.82 46.33
C TYR A 565 -18.95 32.58 46.44
N GLY A 566 -17.96 32.43 45.59
CA GLY A 566 -16.85 31.46 45.76
C GLY A 566 -17.25 29.99 45.92
N TYR A 567 -18.47 29.60 45.60
CA TYR A 567 -18.93 28.24 45.73
C TYR A 567 -18.95 27.51 44.40
N GLY A 568 -18.03 26.57 44.21
CA GLY A 568 -17.92 25.67 43.09
C GLY A 568 -19.07 24.67 42.98
N ARG A 569 -20.25 25.11 42.65
CA ARG A 569 -21.27 24.30 42.03
C ARG A 569 -21.32 24.68 40.54
N SER A 570 -20.51 23.99 39.77
CA SER A 570 -20.70 23.91 38.33
C SER A 570 -22.06 23.24 38.08
N TYR A 571 -23.10 24.03 38.00
CA TYR A 571 -24.30 23.57 37.31
C TYR A 571 -23.89 23.48 35.82
N TYR A 572 -23.72 22.29 35.35
CA TYR A 572 -23.81 22.04 33.92
C TYR A 572 -25.16 22.54 33.45
N ASN A 573 -25.19 23.77 32.95
CA ASN A 573 -26.36 24.29 32.27
C ASN A 573 -26.57 23.40 31.04
N ASN A 574 -27.53 22.53 31.16
CA ASN A 574 -27.86 21.64 30.06
C ASN A 574 -28.40 22.55 28.94
N TYR A 575 -27.61 22.73 27.86
CA TYR A 575 -27.94 23.59 26.72
C TYR A 575 -29.34 23.30 26.20
N GLU A 576 -29.77 22.04 26.22
CA GLU A 576 -31.10 21.60 25.84
C GLU A 576 -32.25 22.29 26.59
N ASN A 577 -32.07 22.67 27.84
CA ASN A 577 -33.09 23.37 28.65
C ASN A 577 -33.31 24.83 28.24
N TYR A 578 -32.43 25.36 27.41
CA TYR A 578 -32.52 26.75 26.94
C TYR A 578 -32.86 26.88 25.46
N LEU A 579 -33.04 25.75 24.73
CA LEU A 579 -33.51 25.76 23.37
C LEU A 579 -34.95 26.31 23.31
N ASP A 580 -35.14 27.26 22.40
CA ASP A 580 -36.49 27.78 22.14
C ASP A 580 -37.10 27.04 20.94
N PRO A 581 -38.06 26.13 21.18
CA PRO A 581 -38.71 25.40 20.12
C PRO A 581 -39.46 26.31 19.11
N ASN A 582 -39.70 27.58 19.49
CA ASN A 582 -40.33 28.59 18.63
C ASN A 582 -39.29 29.40 17.81
N THR A 583 -38.00 29.14 17.98
CA THR A 583 -36.93 29.82 17.22
C THR A 583 -36.17 28.78 16.40
N TYR A 584 -36.47 28.68 15.10
CA TYR A 584 -35.85 27.68 14.24
C TYR A 584 -35.77 28.11 12.77
N VAL A 585 -34.86 27.47 12.07
CA VAL A 585 -34.85 27.38 10.62
C VAL A 585 -34.96 25.92 10.19
N GLN A 586 -35.90 25.63 9.29
CA GLN A 586 -36.03 24.36 8.62
C GLN A 586 -35.77 24.54 7.14
N MET A 587 -35.04 23.61 6.54
CA MET A 587 -34.74 23.61 5.13
C MET A 587 -35.07 22.25 4.54
N LEU A 588 -35.83 22.25 3.46
CA LEU A 588 -36.11 21.08 2.65
C LEU A 588 -35.62 21.37 1.24
N GLY A 589 -34.74 20.55 0.71
CA GLY A 589 -34.17 20.75 -0.61
C GLY A 589 -34.09 19.49 -1.43
N ALA A 590 -34.12 19.67 -2.74
CA ALA A 590 -33.84 18.65 -3.73
C ALA A 590 -33.06 19.24 -4.89
N SER A 591 -32.13 18.47 -5.46
CA SER A 591 -31.39 18.87 -6.64
C SER A 591 -31.25 17.73 -7.65
N ILE A 592 -31.16 18.12 -8.92
CA ILE A 592 -30.86 17.25 -10.05
C ILE A 592 -29.65 17.83 -10.76
N GLY A 593 -28.60 17.02 -10.86
CA GLY A 593 -27.36 17.39 -11.53
C GLY A 593 -27.15 16.57 -12.80
N TRP A 594 -26.58 17.22 -13.79
CA TRP A 594 -26.14 16.60 -15.04
C TRP A 594 -24.74 17.11 -15.37
N GLY A 595 -23.82 16.20 -15.71
CA GLY A 595 -22.44 16.55 -16.03
C GLY A 595 -21.95 15.83 -17.28
N LYS A 596 -21.12 16.48 -18.07
CA LYS A 596 -20.50 15.90 -19.27
C LYS A 596 -19.06 16.34 -19.39
N ARG A 597 -18.16 15.40 -19.65
CA ARG A 597 -16.78 15.68 -20.06
C ARG A 597 -16.81 16.19 -21.52
N LEU A 598 -16.19 17.32 -21.75
CA LEU A 598 -16.08 17.90 -23.07
C LEU A 598 -14.90 17.28 -23.83
N ARG A 599 -14.91 17.39 -25.17
CA ARG A 599 -13.79 16.95 -26.01
C ARG A 599 -12.96 18.12 -26.52
N TRP A 600 -13.54 19.32 -26.49
CA TRP A 600 -12.93 20.55 -26.93
C TRP A 600 -13.06 21.61 -25.83
N PRO A 601 -12.01 22.39 -25.56
CA PRO A 601 -10.69 22.48 -26.22
C PRO A 601 -9.78 21.28 -25.86
N ASP A 602 -9.96 20.62 -24.72
CA ASP A 602 -9.34 19.37 -24.34
C ASP A 602 -10.31 18.52 -23.51
N ASP A 603 -9.99 17.27 -23.29
CA ASP A 603 -10.85 16.33 -22.58
C ASP A 603 -10.71 16.36 -21.03
N TYR A 604 -10.00 17.33 -20.50
CA TYR A 604 -9.96 17.65 -19.06
C TYR A 604 -11.12 18.56 -18.64
N PHE A 605 -11.82 19.19 -19.60
CA PHE A 605 -12.98 20.02 -19.32
C PHE A 605 -14.22 19.22 -18.99
N GLN A 606 -14.93 19.66 -17.96
CA GLN A 606 -16.22 19.13 -17.55
C GLN A 606 -17.24 20.27 -17.42
N LEU A 607 -18.38 20.10 -18.07
CA LEU A 607 -19.53 20.97 -17.92
C LEU A 607 -20.55 20.28 -17.02
N SER A 608 -20.99 20.96 -15.97
CA SER A 608 -22.04 20.49 -15.05
C SER A 608 -23.19 21.48 -15.02
N LEU A 609 -24.38 20.97 -15.06
CA LEU A 609 -25.64 21.70 -14.91
C LEU A 609 -26.33 21.18 -13.66
N GLU A 610 -26.92 22.07 -12.89
CA GLU A 610 -27.68 21.70 -11.68
C GLU A 610 -28.98 22.50 -11.62
N LEU A 611 -30.07 21.84 -11.37
CA LEU A 611 -31.34 22.44 -11.02
C LEU A 611 -31.64 22.09 -9.57
N SER A 612 -31.80 23.10 -8.72
CA SER A 612 -32.13 22.86 -7.32
C SER A 612 -33.35 23.65 -6.85
N TYR A 613 -34.04 23.06 -5.90
CA TYR A 613 -35.12 23.69 -5.19
C TYR A 613 -34.87 23.57 -3.70
N THR A 614 -34.97 24.69 -2.97
CA THR A 614 -34.85 24.73 -1.51
C THR A 614 -35.98 25.56 -0.93
N ARG A 615 -36.70 24.99 0.01
CA ARG A 615 -37.73 25.68 0.81
C ARG A 615 -37.16 25.96 2.18
N TYR A 616 -37.17 27.22 2.57
CA TYR A 616 -36.82 27.72 3.88
C TYR A 616 -38.10 27.96 4.68
N MET A 617 -38.15 27.52 5.90
CA MET A 617 -39.24 27.74 6.87
C MET A 617 -38.62 28.29 8.15
N LEU A 618 -38.92 29.55 8.46
CA LEU A 618 -38.31 30.28 9.55
C LEU A 618 -39.35 30.68 10.58
N LYS A 619 -38.98 30.58 11.85
CA LYS A 619 -39.74 31.10 12.97
C LYS A 619 -38.79 31.77 13.93
N ASN A 620 -38.96 33.10 14.10
CA ASN A 620 -38.16 33.97 14.98
C ASN A 620 -36.63 33.88 14.76
N TRP A 621 -36.21 33.51 13.56
CA TRP A 621 -34.78 33.28 13.23
C TRP A 621 -34.06 34.61 12.98
N LYS A 622 -33.01 34.92 13.78
CA LYS A 622 -32.38 36.25 13.81
C LYS A 622 -31.27 36.44 12.77
N TYR A 623 -30.75 35.36 12.25
CA TYR A 623 -29.49 35.40 11.49
C TYR A 623 -29.69 35.68 10.00
N PHE A 624 -30.92 35.71 9.53
CA PHE A 624 -31.26 36.09 8.17
C PHE A 624 -32.00 37.42 8.12
N LEU A 625 -32.00 38.06 6.96
CA LEU A 625 -32.77 39.31 6.73
C LEU A 625 -34.29 39.08 6.91
N MET A 626 -34.74 37.83 6.76
CA MET A 626 -36.11 37.42 7.01
C MET A 626 -36.12 36.53 8.25
N SER A 627 -36.91 36.90 9.28
CA SER A 627 -36.95 36.18 10.55
C SER A 627 -38.11 35.18 10.64
N ASN A 628 -39.21 35.41 9.94
CA ASN A 628 -40.42 34.59 10.00
C ASN A 628 -40.95 34.34 8.60
N GLY A 629 -41.57 33.15 8.42
CA GLY A 629 -42.27 32.79 7.20
C GLY A 629 -41.54 31.75 6.36
N ASN A 630 -42.00 31.61 5.12
CA ASN A 630 -41.50 30.61 4.18
C ASN A 630 -40.94 31.28 2.94
N ALA A 631 -39.78 30.79 2.50
CA ALA A 631 -39.16 31.23 1.24
C ALA A 631 -38.82 30.05 0.36
N ASN A 632 -38.99 30.23 -0.95
CA ASN A 632 -38.69 29.20 -1.95
C ASN A 632 -37.56 29.70 -2.83
N ASN A 633 -36.59 28.88 -3.07
CA ASN A 633 -35.43 29.15 -3.92
C ASN A 633 -35.38 28.06 -5.01
N ILE A 634 -35.56 28.48 -6.25
CA ILE A 634 -35.30 27.66 -7.44
C ILE A 634 -34.10 28.28 -8.11
N ASN A 635 -33.03 27.51 -8.25
CA ASN A 635 -31.85 27.97 -8.92
C ASN A 635 -31.35 27.01 -9.99
N PHE A 636 -30.74 27.58 -11.01
CA PHE A 636 -30.06 26.86 -12.06
C PHE A 636 -28.57 27.19 -12.02
N GLY A 637 -27.77 26.19 -11.84
CA GLY A 637 -26.31 26.27 -11.78
C GLY A 637 -25.66 25.77 -13.07
N VAL A 638 -24.68 26.50 -13.58
CA VAL A 638 -23.81 26.07 -14.67
C VAL A 638 -22.37 26.13 -14.15
N THR A 639 -21.66 25.04 -14.19
CA THR A 639 -20.26 24.97 -13.75
C THR A 639 -19.40 24.39 -14.85
N LEU A 640 -18.37 25.15 -15.25
CA LEU A 640 -17.31 24.68 -16.13
C LEU A 640 -16.06 24.46 -15.27
N SER A 641 -15.57 23.25 -15.23
CA SER A 641 -14.35 22.88 -14.49
C SER A 641 -13.32 22.21 -15.39
N ARG A 642 -12.05 22.36 -15.04
CA ARG A 642 -10.93 21.70 -15.69
C ARG A 642 -9.92 21.28 -14.64
N SER A 643 -9.45 20.04 -14.70
CA SER A 643 -8.37 19.55 -13.83
C SER A 643 -7.36 18.78 -14.67
N SER A 644 -6.16 19.34 -14.80
CA SER A 644 -5.04 18.76 -15.56
C SER A 644 -3.81 18.50 -14.67
N THR A 645 -4.02 18.28 -13.37
CA THR A 645 -2.94 18.03 -12.43
C THR A 645 -2.36 16.63 -12.64
N ASP A 646 -1.04 16.53 -12.48
CA ASP A 646 -0.30 15.27 -12.60
C ASP A 646 -0.56 14.29 -11.44
N ASN A 647 -0.95 14.80 -10.27
CA ASN A 647 -1.28 14.00 -9.08
C ASN A 647 -2.34 14.70 -8.24
N GLN A 648 -3.32 13.97 -7.75
CA GLN A 648 -4.41 14.53 -6.94
C GLN A 648 -3.99 14.94 -5.53
N LEU A 649 -3.09 14.18 -4.89
CA LEU A 649 -2.68 14.43 -3.51
C LEU A 649 -1.53 15.44 -3.41
N PHE A 650 -0.53 15.31 -4.28
CA PHE A 650 0.67 16.15 -4.30
C PHE A 650 0.96 16.64 -5.71
N PRO A 651 0.15 17.57 -6.25
CA PRO A 651 0.36 18.11 -7.59
C PRO A 651 1.71 18.80 -7.72
N ARG A 652 2.41 18.56 -8.81
CA ARG A 652 3.69 19.19 -9.13
C ARG A 652 3.61 20.06 -10.37
N ARG A 653 2.68 19.73 -11.26
CA ARG A 653 2.39 20.45 -12.51
C ARG A 653 0.90 20.41 -12.80
N GLY A 654 0.46 21.35 -13.63
CA GLY A 654 -0.90 21.42 -14.10
C GLY A 654 -1.71 22.50 -13.43
N SER A 655 -2.97 22.56 -13.77
CA SER A 655 -3.90 23.55 -13.27
C SER A 655 -5.28 22.95 -13.02
N GLU A 656 -5.97 23.57 -12.09
CA GLU A 656 -7.39 23.34 -11.84
C GLU A 656 -8.08 24.69 -11.91
N PHE A 657 -9.17 24.77 -12.64
CA PHE A 657 -10.03 25.91 -12.55
C PHE A 657 -11.50 25.51 -12.53
N MET A 658 -12.32 26.38 -11.98
CA MET A 658 -13.76 26.25 -11.93
C MET A 658 -14.38 27.62 -12.13
N ALA A 659 -15.26 27.73 -13.09
CA ALA A 659 -16.14 28.89 -13.28
C ALA A 659 -17.58 28.41 -13.06
N SER A 660 -18.29 29.01 -12.11
CA SER A 660 -19.66 28.65 -11.78
C SER A 660 -20.56 29.89 -11.81
N LEU A 661 -21.70 29.73 -12.44
CA LEU A 661 -22.79 30.69 -12.46
C LEU A 661 -24.04 30.03 -11.89
N THR A 662 -24.59 30.59 -10.83
CA THR A 662 -25.90 30.19 -10.28
C THR A 662 -26.87 31.34 -10.47
N ILE A 663 -27.99 31.06 -11.07
CA ILE A 663 -29.04 32.05 -11.36
C ILE A 663 -30.39 31.53 -10.87
N THR A 664 -31.20 32.43 -10.41
CA THR A 664 -32.61 32.18 -10.12
C THR A 664 -33.48 32.89 -11.18
N PRO A 665 -34.75 32.51 -11.35
CA PRO A 665 -35.68 33.30 -12.14
C PRO A 665 -35.82 34.70 -11.56
N PRO A 666 -35.89 35.74 -12.42
CA PRO A 666 -36.06 37.16 -11.99
C PRO A 666 -37.52 37.45 -11.63
N TRP A 667 -37.98 36.87 -10.52
CA TRP A 667 -39.37 36.95 -10.06
C TRP A 667 -39.87 38.36 -9.95
N SER A 668 -39.02 39.31 -9.49
CA SER A 668 -39.37 40.70 -9.29
C SER A 668 -39.69 41.47 -10.61
N LYS A 669 -39.22 40.91 -11.75
CA LYS A 669 -39.52 41.47 -13.08
C LYS A 669 -40.83 40.94 -13.65
N TRP A 670 -41.33 39.83 -13.11
CA TRP A 670 -42.48 39.13 -13.65
C TRP A 670 -43.77 39.35 -12.83
N ASP A 671 -43.66 39.66 -11.52
CA ASP A 671 -44.82 39.76 -10.64
C ASP A 671 -45.38 41.17 -10.47
N GLY A 672 -44.75 42.20 -11.04
CA GLY A 672 -45.24 43.57 -11.07
C GLY A 672 -45.36 44.28 -9.70
N LYS A 673 -44.70 43.76 -8.66
CA LYS A 673 -44.74 44.32 -7.30
C LYS A 673 -43.80 45.47 -7.08
N ASP A 674 -44.23 46.46 -6.28
CA ASP A 674 -43.38 47.57 -5.84
C ASP A 674 -42.50 47.16 -4.65
N TYR A 675 -41.35 46.57 -4.94
CA TYR A 675 -40.39 46.10 -3.93
C TYR A 675 -39.73 47.24 -3.16
N LYS A 676 -39.80 48.49 -3.61
CA LYS A 676 -39.26 49.66 -2.93
C LYS A 676 -40.02 49.95 -1.64
N ASN A 677 -41.35 49.87 -1.70
CA ASN A 677 -42.23 50.19 -0.59
C ASN A 677 -42.60 48.96 0.27
N LEU A 678 -42.41 47.73 -0.28
CA LEU A 678 -42.75 46.49 0.38
C LEU A 678 -41.77 46.18 1.51
N ALA A 679 -42.26 46.02 2.73
CA ALA A 679 -41.48 45.77 3.96
C ALA A 679 -40.39 46.83 4.25
N ASN A 680 -40.68 48.06 4.07
CA ASN A 680 -39.78 49.17 4.30
C ASN A 680 -39.83 49.71 5.75
N ASP A 681 -41.01 49.70 6.35
CA ASP A 681 -41.19 50.15 7.75
C ASP A 681 -41.23 48.95 8.71
N ARG A 682 -40.17 48.79 9.48
CA ARG A 682 -40.02 47.71 10.50
C ARG A 682 -41.03 47.79 11.63
N ASN A 683 -41.61 49.00 11.89
CA ASN A 683 -42.56 49.21 12.98
C ASN A 683 -44.02 49.01 12.50
N SER A 684 -44.25 48.78 11.22
CA SER A 684 -45.56 48.53 10.68
C SER A 684 -46.12 47.20 11.18
N PRO A 685 -47.39 47.13 11.62
CA PRO A 685 -48.06 45.86 11.96
C PRO A 685 -48.07 44.87 10.80
N SER A 686 -48.01 45.35 9.56
CA SER A 686 -47.99 44.51 8.34
C SER A 686 -46.59 44.03 7.94
N PHE A 687 -45.52 44.54 8.62
CA PHE A 687 -44.14 44.28 8.21
C PHE A 687 -43.82 42.78 8.00
N SER A 688 -44.24 41.93 8.92
CA SER A 688 -43.96 40.49 8.85
C SER A 688 -44.66 39.83 7.63
N ARG A 689 -45.88 40.27 7.32
CA ARG A 689 -46.65 39.79 6.16
C ARG A 689 -46.06 40.30 4.83
N GLU A 690 -45.62 41.56 4.80
CA GLU A 690 -44.96 42.19 3.69
C GLU A 690 -43.58 41.56 3.43
N GLN A 691 -42.84 41.26 4.48
CA GLN A 691 -41.56 40.57 4.40
C GLN A 691 -41.73 39.17 3.86
N GLN A 692 -42.75 38.42 4.30
CA GLN A 692 -43.13 37.11 3.76
C GLN A 692 -43.47 37.20 2.25
N GLU A 693 -44.15 38.20 1.85
CA GLU A 693 -44.51 38.43 0.46
C GLU A 693 -43.31 38.81 -0.40
N LYS A 694 -42.43 39.69 0.14
CA LYS A 694 -41.18 40.13 -0.49
C LYS A 694 -40.25 38.98 -0.80
N TYR A 695 -40.09 38.05 0.15
CA TYR A 695 -39.10 36.96 0.09
C TYR A 695 -39.71 35.59 -0.21
N ARG A 696 -41.00 35.52 -0.60
CA ARG A 696 -41.65 34.28 -0.95
C ARG A 696 -40.90 33.49 -2.02
N TRP A 697 -40.34 34.16 -2.99
CA TRP A 697 -39.49 33.64 -4.04
C TRP A 697 -38.15 34.36 -4.00
N ILE A 698 -37.08 33.61 -3.81
CA ILE A 698 -35.70 34.13 -3.75
C ILE A 698 -35.20 34.40 -5.15
N GLU A 699 -34.47 35.51 -5.30
CA GLU A 699 -33.81 35.85 -6.55
C GLU A 699 -32.42 36.40 -6.32
N TYR A 700 -31.47 35.91 -7.14
CA TYR A 700 -30.07 36.36 -7.17
C TYR A 700 -29.38 35.80 -8.40
N HIS A 701 -28.20 36.31 -8.67
CA HIS A 701 -27.22 35.68 -9.53
C HIS A 701 -25.87 35.71 -8.82
N LYS A 702 -25.18 34.57 -8.87
CA LYS A 702 -23.94 34.31 -8.13
C LYS A 702 -22.88 33.77 -9.07
N TRP A 703 -21.77 34.43 -9.14
CA TRP A 703 -20.65 34.08 -9.98
C TRP A 703 -19.48 33.68 -9.10
N LYS A 704 -18.83 32.58 -9.42
CA LYS A 704 -17.63 32.12 -8.74
C LYS A 704 -16.59 31.71 -9.75
N PHE A 705 -15.38 32.15 -9.52
CA PHE A 705 -14.21 31.68 -10.25
C PHE A 705 -13.17 31.25 -9.27
N LYS A 706 -12.62 30.02 -9.45
CA LYS A 706 -11.52 29.48 -8.66
C LYS A 706 -10.47 28.95 -9.61
N SER A 707 -9.22 29.30 -9.37
CA SER A 707 -8.08 28.79 -10.13
C SER A 707 -6.95 28.41 -9.18
N ARG A 708 -6.36 27.24 -9.40
CA ARG A 708 -5.13 26.79 -8.75
C ARG A 708 -4.17 26.33 -9.84
N THR A 709 -2.96 26.85 -9.80
CA THR A 709 -1.91 26.47 -10.76
C THR A 709 -0.69 26.00 -10.00
N PHE A 710 -0.13 24.88 -10.43
CA PHE A 710 1.03 24.25 -9.83
C PHE A 710 2.20 24.31 -10.80
N THR A 711 3.28 24.98 -10.39
CA THR A 711 4.49 25.17 -11.20
C THR A 711 5.69 24.62 -10.43
N ALA A 712 6.35 23.62 -10.97
CA ALA A 712 7.58 23.10 -10.40
C ALA A 712 8.72 24.10 -10.65
N LEU A 713 9.26 24.69 -9.58
CA LEU A 713 10.38 25.67 -9.62
C LEU A 713 11.75 24.98 -9.60
N SER A 714 11.84 23.77 -9.10
CA SER A 714 13.08 22.99 -9.09
C SER A 714 13.12 22.06 -10.30
N GLY A 715 14.30 21.95 -10.94
CA GLY A 715 14.55 21.12 -12.12
C GLY A 715 14.14 19.64 -11.99
N ALA A 716 15.05 18.71 -12.26
CA ALA A 716 14.75 17.27 -12.31
C ALA A 716 14.04 16.68 -11.07
N ASN A 717 14.32 17.21 -9.87
CA ASN A 717 13.76 16.67 -8.62
C ASN A 717 12.37 17.20 -8.27
N LYS A 718 11.87 18.27 -8.94
CA LYS A 718 10.53 18.87 -8.70
C LYS A 718 10.16 18.98 -7.20
N CYS A 719 11.14 19.33 -6.34
CA CYS A 719 10.96 19.39 -4.89
C CYS A 719 10.21 20.64 -4.45
N PHE A 720 10.41 21.77 -5.16
CA PHE A 720 9.72 23.03 -4.89
C PHE A 720 8.65 23.24 -5.93
N VAL A 721 7.42 23.37 -5.46
CA VAL A 721 6.24 23.63 -6.29
C VAL A 721 5.62 24.93 -5.81
N LEU A 722 5.50 25.90 -6.69
CA LEU A 722 4.72 27.10 -6.48
C LEU A 722 3.26 26.79 -6.78
N MET A 723 2.40 26.94 -5.78
CA MET A 723 0.95 26.91 -5.96
C MET A 723 0.42 28.33 -5.90
N THR A 724 -0.20 28.77 -6.99
CA THR A 724 -0.95 30.03 -7.03
C THR A 724 -2.44 29.74 -6.99
N ARG A 725 -3.17 30.48 -6.16
CA ARG A 725 -4.60 30.35 -5.99
C ARG A 725 -5.27 31.71 -6.20
N VAL A 726 -6.29 31.74 -7.03
CA VAL A 726 -7.13 32.93 -7.26
C VAL A 726 -8.58 32.52 -7.10
N GLU A 727 -9.31 33.24 -6.26
CA GLU A 727 -10.74 33.03 -6.08
C GLU A 727 -11.47 34.40 -6.20
N LEU A 728 -12.51 34.42 -7.01
CA LEU A 728 -13.36 35.57 -7.21
C LEU A 728 -14.82 35.17 -6.99
N GLY A 729 -15.57 35.95 -6.25
CA GLY A 729 -16.99 35.75 -6.01
C GLY A 729 -17.76 37.05 -6.21
N LEU A 730 -18.82 37.02 -6.99
CA LEU A 730 -19.74 38.13 -7.17
C LEU A 730 -21.17 37.66 -6.88
N LEU A 731 -21.89 38.44 -6.11
CA LEU A 731 -23.31 38.22 -5.83
C LEU A 731 -24.10 39.47 -6.23
N GLY A 732 -25.11 39.28 -7.02
CA GLY A 732 -25.97 40.35 -7.47
C GLY A 732 -27.47 40.00 -7.36
N SER A 733 -28.28 41.02 -7.46
CA SER A 733 -29.74 40.94 -7.48
C SER A 733 -30.31 41.56 -8.74
N TYR A 734 -31.44 41.05 -9.22
CA TYR A 734 -32.14 41.63 -10.38
C TYR A 734 -32.92 42.91 -10.04
N ASN A 735 -33.23 43.08 -8.74
CA ASN A 735 -33.90 44.26 -8.20
C ASN A 735 -33.10 44.80 -7.01
N GLN A 736 -32.74 46.07 -7.00
CA GLN A 736 -31.96 46.71 -5.95
C GLN A 736 -32.63 46.68 -4.57
N TYR A 737 -33.97 46.60 -4.53
CA TYR A 737 -34.77 46.56 -3.28
C TYR A 737 -35.09 45.14 -2.78
N LYS A 738 -34.72 44.09 -3.55
CA LYS A 738 -34.96 42.71 -3.23
C LYS A 738 -33.66 41.89 -3.28
N LYS A 739 -32.86 42.02 -2.24
CA LYS A 739 -31.62 41.20 -2.10
C LYS A 739 -31.98 39.88 -1.50
N SER A 740 -31.28 38.80 -1.84
CA SER A 740 -31.49 37.50 -1.25
C SER A 740 -31.21 37.56 0.25
N PRO A 741 -32.10 37.05 1.10
CA PRO A 741 -31.87 37.00 2.54
C PRO A 741 -30.93 35.88 3.01
N PHE A 742 -30.63 34.90 2.16
CA PHE A 742 -29.89 33.70 2.52
C PHE A 742 -28.49 33.62 1.87
N GLU A 743 -28.36 34.23 0.68
CA GLU A 743 -27.10 34.19 -0.07
C GLU A 743 -26.20 35.34 0.35
N THR A 744 -25.10 35.04 0.99
CA THR A 744 -24.08 36.01 1.43
C THR A 744 -22.70 35.36 1.44
N TYR A 745 -21.66 36.18 1.22
CA TYR A 745 -20.29 35.79 1.47
C TYR A 745 -19.90 36.26 2.89
N TYR A 746 -19.47 35.34 3.73
CA TYR A 746 -18.95 35.63 5.06
C TYR A 746 -17.43 35.53 5.06
N MET A 747 -16.77 36.45 5.73
CA MET A 747 -15.33 36.47 5.86
C MET A 747 -14.97 36.14 7.31
N GLY A 748 -14.12 35.16 7.54
CA GLY A 748 -13.73 34.70 8.88
C GLY A 748 -13.72 33.17 9.00
N GLY A 749 -13.43 32.67 10.21
CA GLY A 749 -13.36 31.25 10.50
C GLY A 749 -12.09 30.59 10.00
N ASP A 750 -11.40 29.86 10.85
CA ASP A 750 -10.18 29.13 10.51
C ASP A 750 -10.45 27.73 9.97
N GLY A 751 -11.69 27.30 9.95
CA GLY A 751 -12.10 25.96 9.58
C GLY A 751 -11.76 24.88 10.63
N MET A 752 -11.17 25.27 11.78
CA MET A 752 -10.74 24.33 12.82
C MET A 752 -11.77 24.15 13.94
N SER A 753 -12.63 25.14 14.14
CA SER A 753 -13.59 25.12 15.25
C SER A 753 -14.76 24.16 15.08
N GLY A 754 -14.92 23.52 13.90
CA GLY A 754 -16.03 22.61 13.64
C GLY A 754 -17.42 23.25 13.66
N TYR A 755 -17.50 24.54 13.86
CA TYR A 755 -18.73 25.30 13.77
C TYR A 755 -19.04 25.60 12.31
N SER A 756 -19.89 24.80 11.73
CA SER A 756 -20.68 25.21 10.59
C SER A 756 -21.75 26.16 11.14
N THR A 757 -21.55 27.44 10.92
CA THR A 757 -22.66 28.39 11.10
C THR A 757 -23.72 28.00 10.07
N GLY A 758 -24.80 27.33 10.50
CA GLY A 758 -25.87 26.84 9.63
C GLY A 758 -26.60 27.92 8.82
N TYR A 759 -26.09 29.14 8.82
CA TYR A 759 -26.57 30.31 8.11
C TYR A 759 -25.53 30.91 7.13
N ALA A 760 -24.31 30.36 7.08
CA ALA A 760 -23.30 30.82 6.14
C ALA A 760 -23.06 29.76 5.08
N GLU A 761 -23.66 29.90 3.89
CA GLU A 761 -23.42 28.97 2.79
C GLU A 761 -22.01 29.10 2.23
N GLU A 762 -21.39 30.29 2.33
CA GLU A 762 -20.08 30.57 1.78
C GLU A 762 -19.20 31.33 2.76
N THR A 763 -18.24 30.64 3.32
CA THR A 763 -17.24 31.24 4.21
C THR A 763 -15.92 31.38 3.48
N ILE A 764 -15.38 32.62 3.45
CA ILE A 764 -14.01 32.90 2.99
C ILE A 764 -13.12 32.78 4.23
N GLY A 765 -12.39 31.65 4.32
CA GLY A 765 -11.51 31.38 5.45
C GLY A 765 -10.36 32.40 5.53
N LEU A 766 -10.28 33.12 6.62
CA LEU A 766 -9.15 33.97 6.98
C LEU A 766 -8.40 33.33 8.12
N ARG A 767 -7.13 33.01 7.91
CA ARG A 767 -6.29 32.37 8.92
C ARG A 767 -6.07 33.32 10.09
N GLY A 768 -6.43 32.87 11.31
CA GLY A 768 -6.30 33.65 12.53
C GLY A 768 -7.48 34.56 12.85
N TYR A 769 -8.60 34.44 12.14
CA TYR A 769 -9.87 35.11 12.44
C TYR A 769 -10.98 34.06 12.55
N GLU A 770 -11.76 34.14 13.63
CA GLU A 770 -12.95 33.30 13.85
C GLU A 770 -14.18 33.81 13.09
#